data_dbef3544278915983d7a8e1e8f6af15d
#
_entry.id   dbef3544278915983d7a8e1e8f6af15d
#
_cell.length_a   1.000
_cell.length_b   1.000
_cell.length_c   1.000
_cell.angle_alpha   90.00
_cell.angle_beta   90.00
_cell.angle_gamma   90.00
#
_symmetry.space_group_name_H-M   'P 1'
#
loop_
_entity.id
_entity.type
_entity.pdbx_description
1 polymer ?
#
loop_
_entity_poly.entity_id
_entity_poly.type
_entity_poly.pdbx_seq_one_letter_code
_entity_poly.pdbx_strand_id
1 'polypeptide(L)'
;MHNILPNIDLDSNYFSHTYANGETNDSYFDIDKFNNYYTDVHNSDFKLIHVNIRSLPRNGNTLVAYLETLKHKFSAICLSETWLNSDRFMDNIFPEYNQYHSMRPSNQHFGGGVAVLVHKSFESIEISELTCNNDSIECIFVKVTKSGEDVIVGSCYRKPDHSNYMSFISTLSEKISSLNSNSKLIIAGDFNFNLMQIENNIGVSTFVDSLLSLGLVPTISNPTRDILNAKSLLDNIFISNTISYNSGLFYWDISDHMPIFIFLQNLFSNASGAEIIKYRLINETTLDNLANSLSTHNFDEIMNSSTLDIAIEKLDEIILCCFNQHCPIITKRITRKDREKPWITSNIKRLIYSRENAYISYKRGLISFVYYKQFRNYVSKQITMAKKQYLSDLLKSIKSNMKQTWSVLNGLLKPNRNRSQNYIKSLLLDGVIYEENNDISRLLNEHFSTIGSKISQSFGQADHFISSFSSIQNSFFFNGTTPTGVSIIIDKLKNKSCNIDFYPAKVLKHINLIISPILANLINRSLVEGTYPKSFKKARVIPLHKSKCKDDLNNYRPISILPILGKIFERVVYNQLYYFLEKYKLLHHNQYGFRKNRSTIQAIMDQLDFVYNNLDQGSAVISIFMDFSKAFDCLDHELLLKKLNHYGIRGITYQWFKSYLTDRSQFVTANAVDSVVLPVTHGVPQGSILGPLLFLIFINDFPNSNPFFKFNLFADDSTLTCKFENSNEASMKLNMEKELESVYNWLKMNKIKINLDKSKFMVFSYGKKYLLSSLKFGNGSITSTDSIKFLGIIVDKNLNFKDHTSSICTKISKVVGLLFRLNNILPVEALATLYSVLLVPHILYGIEIWHGALRGNHDRIFKLQKKAIRAINSLGYNHHTHEFFKSMEILKLEDIFKQRLLIYIFKNQDFSTHSDVHSYNTRHRQDLVLPRFNRTRSQSSFFYQGIITWNTVPLEIRSIRYLNAFKNAIKDLLLSEY
;
A
#
# COMPACT_ATOMS: atom_id res chain seq x y z
N MET A 1 26.43 15.59 39.67
CA MET A 1 27.86 15.94 39.48
C MET A 1 28.19 15.64 38.03
N HIS A 2 28.62 16.66 37.28
CA HIS A 2 29.01 16.50 35.90
C HIS A 2 30.38 15.85 35.83
N ASN A 3 30.47 14.63 35.29
CA ASN A 3 31.75 14.00 35.01
C ASN A 3 32.32 14.61 33.74
N ILE A 4 33.10 15.67 33.89
CA ILE A 4 34.06 16.10 32.88
C ILE A 4 35.33 15.36 33.23
N LEU A 5 35.66 14.30 32.49
CA LEU A 5 36.98 13.67 32.63
C LEU A 5 37.99 14.66 32.05
N PRO A 6 39.00 15.12 32.86
CA PRO A 6 40.10 15.91 32.28
C PRO A 6 40.87 15.04 31.28
N ASN A 7 41.61 15.66 30.34
CA ASN A 7 42.52 14.99 29.43
C ASN A 7 43.64 14.30 30.24
N ILE A 8 43.36 13.13 30.75
CA ILE A 8 44.28 12.21 31.43
C ILE A 8 44.49 11.06 30.47
N ASP A 9 45.72 10.57 30.33
CA ASP A 9 45.98 9.28 29.66
C ASP A 9 45.24 8.18 30.42
N LEU A 10 44.06 7.83 29.88
CA LEU A 10 43.18 6.81 30.47
C LEU A 10 43.66 5.46 29.97
N ASP A 11 44.20 4.65 30.85
CA ASP A 11 44.58 3.26 30.61
C ASP A 11 43.64 2.27 31.37
N SER A 12 43.80 0.99 31.11
CA SER A 12 43.05 -0.05 31.80
C SER A 12 43.25 -0.04 33.30
N ASN A 13 44.43 0.44 33.82
CA ASN A 13 44.71 0.51 35.23
C ASN A 13 43.86 1.56 35.94
N TYR A 14 43.53 2.68 35.28
CA TYR A 14 42.61 3.65 35.84
C TYR A 14 41.21 3.06 36.05
N PHE A 15 40.71 2.33 35.05
CA PHE A 15 39.39 1.69 35.12
C PHE A 15 39.40 0.51 36.11
N SER A 16 40.47 -0.29 36.15
CA SER A 16 40.59 -1.38 37.13
C SER A 16 40.48 -0.91 38.55
N HIS A 17 41.12 0.21 38.90
CA HIS A 17 41.03 0.82 40.21
C HIS A 17 39.62 1.29 40.58
N THR A 18 38.92 1.87 39.57
CA THR A 18 37.54 2.35 39.73
C THR A 18 36.56 1.19 39.95
N TYR A 19 36.69 0.10 39.16
CA TYR A 19 35.84 -1.09 39.32
C TYR A 19 36.14 -1.91 40.54
N ALA A 20 37.41 -2.00 40.97
CA ALA A 20 37.80 -2.76 42.15
C ALA A 20 37.40 -2.08 43.46
N ASN A 21 37.46 -0.75 43.53
CA ASN A 21 37.19 0.02 44.74
C ASN A 21 35.72 0.43 44.93
N GLY A 22 34.86 0.22 43.95
CA GLY A 22 33.43 0.57 44.04
C GLY A 22 33.13 2.09 44.04
N GLU A 23 34.08 2.92 43.64
CA GLU A 23 33.90 4.37 43.44
C GLU A 23 33.14 4.61 42.13
N THR A 24 31.83 4.41 42.16
CA THR A 24 31.00 4.44 40.95
C THR A 24 30.06 5.63 40.95
N ASN A 25 29.95 6.32 39.81
CA ASN A 25 29.02 7.42 39.61
C ASN A 25 27.67 6.99 39.07
N ASP A 26 27.52 5.75 38.61
CA ASP A 26 26.26 5.15 38.20
C ASP A 26 25.51 4.56 39.39
N SER A 27 24.20 4.54 39.34
CA SER A 27 23.32 4.07 40.40
C SER A 27 22.25 3.15 39.86
N TYR A 28 21.72 2.30 40.72
CA TYR A 28 20.52 1.54 40.44
C TYR A 28 19.27 2.39 40.70
N PHE A 29 18.35 2.33 39.76
CA PHE A 29 17.11 3.10 39.75
C PHE A 29 15.89 2.19 39.70
N ASP A 30 14.92 2.46 40.57
CA ASP A 30 13.53 2.12 40.38
C ASP A 30 12.82 3.25 39.59
N ILE A 31 11.57 3.02 39.21
CA ILE A 31 10.79 3.98 38.43
C ILE A 31 10.63 5.32 39.16
N ASP A 32 10.37 5.31 40.45
CA ASP A 32 10.14 6.53 41.23
C ASP A 32 11.44 7.30 41.45
N LYS A 33 12.53 6.63 41.83
CA LYS A 33 13.86 7.23 41.98
C LYS A 33 14.28 7.88 40.64
N PHE A 34 14.09 7.17 39.50
CA PHE A 34 14.41 7.70 38.21
C PHE A 34 13.54 8.93 37.85
N ASN A 35 12.21 8.82 38.01
CA ASN A 35 11.29 9.89 37.69
C ASN A 35 11.51 11.13 38.60
N ASN A 36 11.99 10.97 39.83
CA ASN A 36 12.26 12.09 40.75
C ASN A 36 13.65 12.66 40.53
N TYR A 37 14.67 11.83 40.30
CA TYR A 37 16.05 12.26 40.11
C TYR A 37 16.23 13.12 38.85
N TYR A 38 15.48 12.81 37.79
CA TYR A 38 15.61 13.47 36.49
C TYR A 38 14.49 14.50 36.19
N THR A 39 13.78 15.00 37.21
CA THR A 39 12.76 16.07 37.03
C THR A 39 13.38 17.35 36.47
N ASP A 40 14.62 17.66 36.77
CA ASP A 40 15.29 18.92 36.39
C ASP A 40 16.24 18.77 35.18
N VAL A 41 16.35 17.57 34.57
CA VAL A 41 17.23 17.34 33.41
C VAL A 41 16.54 17.77 32.13
N HIS A 42 16.13 19.05 32.05
CA HIS A 42 15.64 19.65 30.82
C HIS A 42 16.70 19.80 29.71
N ASN A 43 17.98 19.65 30.04
CA ASN A 43 19.11 19.97 29.16
C ASN A 43 19.82 18.74 28.56
N SER A 44 19.30 17.50 28.70
CA SER A 44 19.90 16.36 28.02
C SER A 44 19.38 16.25 26.59
N ASP A 45 20.28 16.40 25.63
CA ASP A 45 19.94 16.46 24.21
C ASP A 45 19.63 15.08 23.63
N PHE A 46 20.20 14.02 24.19
CA PHE A 46 20.05 12.65 23.70
C PHE A 46 20.02 11.64 24.87
N LYS A 47 19.04 10.75 24.83
CA LYS A 47 18.78 9.76 25.86
C LYS A 47 18.77 8.37 25.23
N LEU A 48 19.63 7.48 25.68
CA LEU A 48 19.74 6.12 25.15
C LEU A 48 19.55 5.10 26.26
N ILE A 49 18.86 4.01 25.94
CA ILE A 49 18.73 2.82 26.79
C ILE A 49 19.16 1.58 26.00
N HIS A 50 19.92 0.70 26.64
CA HIS A 50 20.21 -0.65 26.14
C HIS A 50 19.49 -1.70 26.98
N VAL A 51 18.94 -2.71 26.29
CA VAL A 51 18.23 -3.83 26.90
C VAL A 51 18.61 -5.13 26.21
N ASN A 52 19.18 -6.08 26.93
CA ASN A 52 19.19 -7.47 26.49
C ASN A 52 17.77 -8.02 26.67
N ILE A 53 17.00 -8.13 25.57
CA ILE A 53 15.55 -8.38 25.65
C ILE A 53 15.17 -9.85 25.66
N ARG A 54 16.09 -10.74 25.35
CA ARG A 54 15.87 -12.19 25.31
C ARG A 54 14.54 -12.59 24.64
N SER A 55 14.39 -12.27 23.38
CA SER A 55 13.21 -12.40 22.54
C SER A 55 12.29 -11.17 22.56
N LEU A 56 12.45 -10.34 21.54
CA LEU A 56 11.58 -9.17 21.30
C LEU A 56 10.11 -9.56 21.09
N PRO A 57 9.77 -10.63 20.34
CA PRO A 57 8.39 -11.08 20.24
C PRO A 57 7.72 -11.44 21.57
N ARG A 58 8.52 -11.95 22.54
CA ARG A 58 8.01 -12.35 23.86
C ARG A 58 7.94 -11.18 24.82
N ASN A 59 9.00 -10.41 24.91
CA ASN A 59 9.19 -9.42 25.98
C ASN A 59 8.95 -7.97 25.53
N GLY A 60 8.73 -7.71 24.24
CA GLY A 60 8.58 -6.36 23.69
C GLY A 60 7.43 -5.56 24.29
N ASN A 61 6.26 -6.18 24.50
CA ASN A 61 5.13 -5.51 25.14
C ASN A 61 5.43 -5.14 26.62
N THR A 62 6.21 -5.96 27.30
CA THR A 62 6.68 -5.70 28.66
C THR A 62 7.62 -4.50 28.68
N LEU A 63 8.59 -4.43 27.77
CA LEU A 63 9.49 -3.28 27.64
C LEU A 63 8.71 -1.99 27.35
N VAL A 64 7.75 -2.03 26.44
CA VAL A 64 6.86 -0.88 26.16
C VAL A 64 6.14 -0.42 27.41
N ALA A 65 5.59 -1.36 28.20
CA ALA A 65 4.87 -1.03 29.42
C ALA A 65 5.76 -0.34 30.45
N TYR A 66 7.00 -0.79 30.60
CA TYR A 66 7.99 -0.12 31.45
C TYR A 66 8.34 1.29 30.95
N LEU A 67 8.64 1.43 29.67
CA LEU A 67 8.99 2.72 29.07
C LEU A 67 7.87 3.76 29.23
N GLU A 68 6.62 3.35 29.20
CA GLU A 68 5.46 4.25 29.40
C GLU A 68 5.24 4.65 30.88
N THR A 69 5.90 4.01 31.83
CA THR A 69 5.88 4.44 33.24
C THR A 69 6.88 5.58 33.51
N LEU A 70 7.84 5.78 32.62
CA LEU A 70 8.86 6.79 32.79
C LEU A 70 8.36 8.17 32.34
N LYS A 71 8.80 9.22 33.06
CA LYS A 71 8.50 10.63 32.68
C LYS A 71 9.24 11.06 31.40
N HIS A 72 10.34 10.43 31.08
CA HIS A 72 11.20 10.76 29.92
C HIS A 72 11.18 9.66 28.89
N LYS A 73 11.05 10.02 27.61
CA LYS A 73 11.23 9.11 26.48
C LYS A 73 12.69 9.08 26.05
N PHE A 74 13.14 7.90 25.65
CA PHE A 74 14.47 7.72 25.10
C PHE A 74 14.53 8.14 23.62
N SER A 75 15.62 8.81 23.25
CA SER A 75 15.93 9.19 21.87
C SER A 75 16.31 7.97 21.03
N ALA A 76 17.00 7.01 21.66
CA ALA A 76 17.34 5.73 21.04
C ALA A 76 17.18 4.57 22.02
N ILE A 77 16.83 3.40 21.52
CA ILE A 77 16.74 2.14 22.24
C ILE A 77 17.60 1.12 21.50
N CYS A 78 18.65 0.64 22.14
CA CYS A 78 19.49 -0.43 21.64
C CYS A 78 19.02 -1.76 22.24
N LEU A 79 18.88 -2.78 21.42
CA LEU A 79 18.44 -4.10 21.86
C LEU A 79 19.45 -5.15 21.45
N SER A 80 19.77 -6.06 22.37
CA SER A 80 20.48 -7.31 22.10
C SER A 80 19.57 -8.52 22.35
N GLU A 81 19.91 -9.67 21.79
CA GLU A 81 19.12 -10.91 21.84
C GLU A 81 17.65 -10.71 21.41
N THR A 82 17.45 -10.07 20.25
CA THR A 82 16.11 -9.84 19.72
C THR A 82 15.40 -11.12 19.30
N TRP A 83 16.13 -12.17 18.95
CA TRP A 83 15.66 -13.47 18.48
C TRP A 83 14.77 -13.36 17.24
N LEU A 84 15.01 -12.35 16.42
CA LEU A 84 14.34 -12.16 15.14
C LEU A 84 15.11 -12.88 14.05
N ASN A 85 14.37 -13.44 13.09
CA ASN A 85 14.91 -14.00 11.86
C ASN A 85 14.05 -13.54 10.66
N SER A 86 14.50 -13.81 9.44
CA SER A 86 13.81 -13.40 8.21
C SER A 86 12.34 -13.85 8.12
N ASP A 87 11.99 -14.94 8.81
CA ASP A 87 10.64 -15.52 8.77
C ASP A 87 9.74 -15.02 9.91
N ARG A 88 10.30 -14.36 10.92
CA ARG A 88 9.56 -13.78 12.05
C ARG A 88 9.32 -12.30 11.80
N PHE A 89 8.08 -11.97 11.51
CA PHE A 89 7.63 -10.60 11.41
C PHE A 89 7.57 -9.94 12.78
N MET A 90 8.02 -8.68 12.88
CA MET A 90 7.80 -7.88 14.08
C MET A 90 6.44 -7.19 14.01
N ASP A 91 5.63 -7.34 15.04
CA ASP A 91 4.56 -6.41 15.33
C ASP A 91 5.15 -5.00 15.51
N ASN A 92 4.40 -3.97 15.11
CA ASN A 92 4.81 -2.58 15.33
C ASN A 92 4.71 -2.22 16.83
N ILE A 93 5.64 -2.78 17.62
CA ILE A 93 5.67 -2.62 19.07
C ILE A 93 6.08 -1.18 19.43
N PHE A 94 6.97 -0.58 18.65
CA PHE A 94 7.50 0.77 18.86
C PHE A 94 7.14 1.70 17.67
N PRO A 95 5.88 2.14 17.54
CA PRO A 95 5.43 2.93 16.40
C PRO A 95 6.03 4.34 16.31
N GLU A 96 6.60 4.85 17.41
CA GLU A 96 7.23 6.18 17.48
C GLU A 96 8.70 6.17 17.08
N TYR A 97 9.27 4.97 16.81
CA TYR A 97 10.68 4.79 16.49
C TYR A 97 10.86 4.29 15.05
N ASN A 98 11.89 4.79 14.38
CA ASN A 98 12.47 4.15 13.22
C ASN A 98 13.27 2.95 13.70
N GLN A 99 13.09 1.78 13.09
CA GLN A 99 13.61 0.51 13.60
C GLN A 99 14.59 -0.08 12.59
N TYR A 100 15.78 -0.38 13.06
CA TYR A 100 16.88 -0.99 12.30
C TYR A 100 17.25 -2.30 12.95
N HIS A 101 17.36 -3.38 12.17
CA HIS A 101 17.56 -4.73 12.71
C HIS A 101 18.65 -5.47 11.95
N SER A 102 19.58 -6.05 12.68
CA SER A 102 20.50 -7.07 12.16
C SER A 102 20.02 -8.43 12.64
N MET A 103 19.43 -9.22 11.73
CA MET A 103 18.76 -10.50 12.02
C MET A 103 19.65 -11.67 11.63
N ARG A 104 19.56 -12.77 12.35
CA ARG A 104 20.20 -14.04 11.96
C ARG A 104 19.52 -14.70 10.77
N PRO A 105 20.26 -15.39 9.88
CA PRO A 105 19.68 -16.27 8.87
C PRO A 105 18.82 -17.38 9.50
N SER A 106 17.78 -17.81 8.80
CA SER A 106 16.77 -18.80 9.28
C SER A 106 17.36 -20.16 9.66
N ASN A 107 18.57 -20.49 9.19
CA ASN A 107 19.23 -21.78 9.40
C ASN A 107 20.09 -21.86 10.67
N GLN A 108 20.20 -20.79 11.44
CA GLN A 108 20.99 -20.77 12.67
C GLN A 108 20.11 -20.96 13.92
N HIS A 109 20.71 -21.53 14.98
CA HIS A 109 20.04 -21.80 16.28
C HIS A 109 19.39 -20.57 16.89
N PHE A 110 18.34 -20.77 17.70
CA PHE A 110 17.65 -19.74 18.46
C PHE A 110 18.63 -18.92 19.33
N GLY A 111 18.49 -17.59 19.30
CA GLY A 111 19.26 -16.64 20.09
C GLY A 111 19.88 -15.53 19.22
N GLY A 112 20.43 -14.48 19.88
CA GLY A 112 21.10 -13.35 19.22
C GLY A 112 20.18 -12.40 18.47
N GLY A 113 20.78 -11.62 17.55
CA GLY A 113 20.13 -10.52 16.87
C GLY A 113 20.22 -9.21 17.65
N VAL A 114 20.50 -8.11 16.94
CA VAL A 114 20.60 -6.77 17.53
C VAL A 114 19.69 -5.79 16.80
N ALA A 115 19.28 -4.73 17.50
CA ALA A 115 18.48 -3.66 16.89
C ALA A 115 18.81 -2.30 17.49
N VAL A 116 18.67 -1.26 16.67
CA VAL A 116 18.67 0.14 17.09
C VAL A 116 17.35 0.77 16.68
N LEU A 117 16.64 1.33 17.64
CA LEU A 117 15.38 2.04 17.44
C LEU A 117 15.62 3.52 17.74
N VAL A 118 15.41 4.39 16.77
CA VAL A 118 15.61 5.84 16.90
C VAL A 118 14.27 6.55 16.87
N HIS A 119 14.01 7.41 17.85
CA HIS A 119 12.77 8.17 17.93
C HIS A 119 12.61 9.07 16.69
N LYS A 120 11.41 9.14 16.14
CA LYS A 120 11.09 9.83 14.87
C LYS A 120 11.31 11.36 14.88
N SER A 121 11.62 11.95 16.03
CA SER A 121 12.05 13.34 16.13
C SER A 121 13.47 13.57 15.62
N PHE A 122 14.21 12.49 15.34
CA PHE A 122 15.54 12.51 14.76
C PHE A 122 15.48 11.93 13.35
N GLU A 123 16.27 12.47 12.44
CA GLU A 123 16.57 11.82 11.18
C GLU A 123 17.55 10.67 11.44
N SER A 124 17.35 9.53 10.77
CA SER A 124 18.19 8.36 11.02
C SER A 124 18.33 7.49 9.78
N ILE A 125 19.54 6.98 9.56
CA ILE A 125 19.90 6.14 8.41
C ILE A 125 20.85 5.04 8.89
N GLU A 126 20.62 3.80 8.47
CA GLU A 126 21.53 2.68 8.72
C GLU A 126 22.83 2.85 7.94
N ILE A 127 23.95 2.57 8.59
CA ILE A 127 25.27 2.50 7.96
C ILE A 127 25.57 1.03 7.63
N SER A 128 25.11 0.59 6.46
CA SER A 128 25.17 -0.83 6.05
C SER A 128 26.60 -1.39 6.01
N GLU A 129 27.58 -0.56 5.71
CA GLU A 129 29.01 -0.93 5.66
C GLU A 129 29.56 -1.35 7.03
N LEU A 130 29.00 -0.79 8.10
CA LEU A 130 29.37 -1.13 9.48
C LEU A 130 28.52 -2.24 10.06
N THR A 131 27.33 -2.47 9.54
CA THR A 131 26.43 -3.55 10.00
C THR A 131 27.06 -4.91 9.67
N CYS A 132 27.06 -5.81 10.66
CA CYS A 132 27.64 -7.14 10.53
C CYS A 132 26.85 -8.15 11.36
N ASN A 133 26.68 -9.34 10.79
CA ASN A 133 26.09 -10.48 11.46
C ASN A 133 26.82 -11.75 11.04
N ASN A 134 27.86 -12.10 11.79
CA ASN A 134 28.64 -13.31 11.56
C ASN A 134 28.82 -14.08 12.88
N ASP A 135 29.61 -15.15 12.87
CA ASP A 135 29.82 -15.98 14.04
C ASP A 135 30.57 -15.29 15.18
N SER A 136 31.37 -14.26 14.90
CA SER A 136 32.15 -13.53 15.88
C SER A 136 31.43 -12.31 16.45
N ILE A 137 30.65 -11.58 15.65
CA ILE A 137 30.00 -10.33 16.06
C ILE A 137 28.64 -10.14 15.40
N GLU A 138 27.68 -9.68 16.16
CA GLU A 138 26.42 -9.14 15.67
C GLU A 138 26.36 -7.66 16.03
N CYS A 139 26.36 -6.79 15.03
CA CYS A 139 26.29 -5.36 15.26
C CYS A 139 25.51 -4.64 14.16
N ILE A 140 24.90 -3.51 14.55
CA ILE A 140 24.24 -2.59 13.65
C ILE A 140 24.56 -1.16 14.06
N PHE A 141 24.84 -0.31 13.08
CA PHE A 141 25.16 1.09 13.29
C PHE A 141 24.20 1.99 12.54
N VAL A 142 23.72 3.03 13.21
CA VAL A 142 22.75 3.99 12.70
C VAL A 142 23.30 5.40 12.90
N LYS A 143 23.36 6.16 11.83
CA LYS A 143 23.64 7.59 11.87
C LYS A 143 22.36 8.32 12.28
N VAL A 144 22.41 9.12 13.30
CA VAL A 144 21.31 9.93 13.83
C VAL A 144 21.65 11.40 13.67
N THR A 145 20.81 12.13 12.99
CA THR A 145 21.03 13.55 12.65
C THR A 145 19.96 14.42 13.32
N LYS A 146 20.39 15.54 13.88
CA LYS A 146 19.50 16.59 14.37
C LYS A 146 20.15 17.96 14.17
N SER A 147 19.43 18.88 13.51
CA SER A 147 19.91 20.24 13.23
C SER A 147 21.26 20.30 12.48
N GLY A 148 21.52 19.33 11.62
CA GLY A 148 22.77 19.25 10.83
C GLY A 148 23.96 18.63 11.56
N GLU A 149 23.82 18.25 12.82
CA GLU A 149 24.83 17.51 13.57
C GLU A 149 24.52 16.01 13.63
N ASP A 150 25.56 15.21 13.52
CA ASP A 150 25.47 13.75 13.43
C ASP A 150 26.05 13.07 14.67
N VAL A 151 25.39 11.99 15.10
CA VAL A 151 25.92 11.01 16.05
C VAL A 151 25.71 9.61 15.51
N ILE A 152 26.67 8.73 15.70
CA ILE A 152 26.57 7.33 15.30
C ILE A 152 26.23 6.50 16.55
N VAL A 153 25.13 5.74 16.47
CA VAL A 153 24.65 4.83 17.51
C VAL A 153 24.80 3.40 17.03
N GLY A 154 25.57 2.61 17.76
CA GLY A 154 25.77 1.18 17.50
C GLY A 154 25.10 0.31 18.58
N SER A 155 24.53 -0.83 18.17
CA SER A 155 24.12 -1.91 19.05
C SER A 155 24.93 -3.15 18.73
N CYS A 156 25.57 -3.75 19.75
CA CYS A 156 26.49 -4.88 19.58
C CYS A 156 26.10 -6.05 20.49
N TYR A 157 26.32 -7.26 19.99
CA TYR A 157 26.19 -8.49 20.77
C TYR A 157 27.33 -9.46 20.44
N ARG A 158 28.00 -9.96 21.50
CA ARG A 158 28.99 -11.04 21.40
C ARG A 158 28.41 -12.33 21.97
N LYS A 159 28.52 -13.43 21.24
CA LYS A 159 28.15 -14.76 21.80
C LYS A 159 29.04 -15.10 23.00
N PRO A 160 28.52 -15.80 24.01
CA PRO A 160 29.28 -16.13 25.22
C PRO A 160 30.36 -17.22 25.00
N ASP A 161 30.81 -17.49 23.80
CA ASP A 161 31.86 -18.45 23.49
C ASP A 161 33.26 -17.85 23.75
N HIS A 162 34.08 -18.57 24.48
CA HIS A 162 35.40 -18.09 24.91
C HIS A 162 36.50 -18.24 23.86
N SER A 163 36.30 -19.02 22.81
CA SER A 163 37.38 -19.41 21.89
C SER A 163 37.78 -18.35 20.86
N ASN A 164 36.95 -17.32 20.64
CA ASN A 164 37.15 -16.39 19.49
C ASN A 164 37.06 -14.89 19.86
N TYR A 165 37.44 -14.51 21.08
CA TYR A 165 37.34 -13.11 21.53
C TYR A 165 38.21 -12.13 20.72
N MET A 166 39.35 -12.56 20.18
CA MET A 166 40.25 -11.73 19.40
C MET A 166 39.61 -11.34 18.04
N SER A 167 38.86 -12.25 17.42
CA SER A 167 38.14 -11.96 16.18
C SER A 167 37.04 -10.91 16.41
N PHE A 168 36.34 -10.96 17.54
CA PHE A 168 35.36 -9.93 17.92
C PHE A 168 36.02 -8.57 18.08
N ILE A 169 37.13 -8.51 18.86
CA ILE A 169 37.86 -7.25 19.12
C ILE A 169 38.40 -6.65 17.83
N SER A 170 39.06 -7.47 16.99
CA SER A 170 39.64 -6.99 15.73
C SER A 170 38.57 -6.48 14.77
N THR A 171 37.48 -7.23 14.58
CA THR A 171 36.39 -6.82 13.69
C THR A 171 35.69 -5.54 14.16
N LEU A 172 35.41 -5.41 15.47
CA LEU A 172 34.80 -4.20 16.01
C LEU A 172 35.73 -2.99 15.88
N SER A 173 37.02 -3.17 16.20
CA SER A 173 38.04 -2.12 16.09
C SER A 173 38.25 -1.66 14.64
N GLU A 174 38.28 -2.58 13.69
CA GLU A 174 38.39 -2.25 12.25
C GLU A 174 37.20 -1.40 11.79
N LYS A 175 35.97 -1.81 12.13
CA LYS A 175 34.76 -1.07 11.78
C LYS A 175 34.73 0.33 12.38
N ILE A 176 35.13 0.49 13.64
CA ILE A 176 35.19 1.79 14.30
C ILE A 176 36.30 2.66 13.68
N SER A 177 37.45 2.07 13.36
CA SER A 177 38.57 2.77 12.74
C SER A 177 38.29 3.28 11.32
N SER A 178 37.29 2.69 10.61
CA SER A 178 36.86 3.16 9.31
C SER A 178 36.01 4.43 9.38
N LEU A 179 35.58 4.82 10.59
CA LEU A 179 34.84 6.07 10.80
C LEU A 179 35.79 7.26 10.85
N ASN A 180 35.23 8.42 10.53
CA ASN A 180 35.97 9.67 10.66
C ASN A 180 36.36 9.93 12.13
N SER A 181 37.61 10.28 12.39
CA SER A 181 38.17 10.47 13.76
C SER A 181 37.39 11.46 14.64
N ASN A 182 36.63 12.37 14.03
CA ASN A 182 35.81 13.36 14.71
C ASN A 182 34.34 12.94 14.89
N SER A 183 33.97 11.72 14.50
CA SER A 183 32.60 11.26 14.65
C SER A 183 32.23 11.04 16.10
N LYS A 184 31.13 11.61 16.57
CA LYS A 184 30.54 11.32 17.88
C LYS A 184 29.96 9.90 17.83
N LEU A 185 30.47 8.97 18.65
CA LEU A 185 30.10 7.56 18.61
C LEU A 185 29.58 7.09 19.98
N ILE A 186 28.51 6.30 19.94
CA ILE A 186 27.89 5.64 21.09
C ILE A 186 27.70 4.18 20.72
N ILE A 187 28.26 3.24 21.48
CA ILE A 187 28.09 1.80 21.26
C ILE A 187 27.54 1.18 22.53
N ALA A 188 26.32 0.63 22.43
CA ALA A 188 25.68 -0.05 23.54
C ALA A 188 25.55 -1.54 23.20
N GLY A 189 25.67 -2.41 24.19
CA GLY A 189 25.54 -3.83 23.91
C GLY A 189 25.79 -4.75 25.10
N ASP A 190 25.53 -6.04 24.86
CA ASP A 190 25.95 -7.15 25.66
C ASP A 190 27.22 -7.73 25.03
N PHE A 191 28.34 -7.39 25.62
CA PHE A 191 29.66 -7.76 25.11
C PHE A 191 30.13 -9.13 25.65
N ASN A 192 29.45 -9.68 26.63
CA ASN A 192 29.82 -10.93 27.29
C ASN A 192 31.28 -10.96 27.80
N PHE A 193 31.90 -9.80 28.02
CA PHE A 193 33.13 -9.60 28.78
C PHE A 193 32.75 -9.09 30.16
N ASN A 194 33.15 -9.84 31.21
CA ASN A 194 32.90 -9.37 32.57
C ASN A 194 33.93 -8.30 32.97
N LEU A 195 33.58 -7.03 32.78
CA LEU A 195 34.48 -5.91 33.04
C LEU A 195 34.97 -5.84 34.54
N MET A 196 34.26 -6.50 35.45
CA MET A 196 34.77 -6.65 36.84
C MET A 196 36.03 -7.52 36.93
N GLN A 197 36.41 -8.23 35.90
CA GLN A 197 37.58 -9.08 35.82
C GLN A 197 38.73 -8.50 35.00
N ILE A 198 38.74 -7.20 34.80
CA ILE A 198 39.70 -6.53 33.93
C ILE A 198 41.15 -6.79 34.30
N GLU A 199 41.44 -6.91 35.61
CA GLU A 199 42.80 -7.21 36.14
C GLU A 199 43.21 -8.68 35.97
N ASN A 200 42.26 -9.58 35.97
CA ASN A 200 42.53 -11.03 36.07
C ASN A 200 42.23 -11.76 34.72
N ASN A 201 41.74 -11.08 33.69
CA ASN A 201 41.38 -11.70 32.42
C ASN A 201 41.95 -10.89 31.25
N ILE A 202 42.93 -11.46 30.56
CA ILE A 202 43.64 -10.82 29.43
C ILE A 202 42.66 -10.47 28.31
N GLY A 203 41.64 -11.27 28.05
CA GLY A 203 40.65 -10.97 27.01
C GLY A 203 39.80 -9.74 27.33
N VAL A 204 39.49 -9.55 28.64
CA VAL A 204 38.74 -8.37 29.11
C VAL A 204 39.59 -7.11 29.05
N SER A 205 40.84 -7.17 29.54
CA SER A 205 41.76 -6.01 29.43
C SER A 205 42.02 -5.63 27.96
N THR A 206 42.32 -6.61 27.09
CA THR A 206 42.54 -6.37 25.67
C THR A 206 41.31 -5.69 25.00
N PHE A 207 40.11 -6.12 25.36
CA PHE A 207 38.86 -5.51 24.82
C PHE A 207 38.73 -4.04 25.27
N VAL A 208 38.91 -3.76 26.56
CA VAL A 208 38.83 -2.40 27.10
C VAL A 208 39.92 -1.50 26.49
N ASP A 209 41.16 -1.96 26.46
CA ASP A 209 42.31 -1.22 25.93
C ASP A 209 42.13 -0.91 24.44
N SER A 210 41.55 -1.84 23.67
CA SER A 210 41.23 -1.60 22.24
C SER A 210 40.20 -0.47 22.04
N LEU A 211 39.15 -0.43 22.88
CA LEU A 211 38.16 0.65 22.79
C LEU A 211 38.68 1.99 23.31
N LEU A 212 39.49 1.95 24.39
CA LEU A 212 40.15 3.16 24.89
C LEU A 212 41.13 3.75 23.88
N SER A 213 41.87 2.90 23.17
CA SER A 213 42.76 3.35 22.09
C SER A 213 42.02 4.05 20.94
N LEU A 214 40.72 3.77 20.76
CA LEU A 214 39.83 4.40 19.81
C LEU A 214 39.08 5.61 20.40
N GLY A 215 39.45 6.03 21.62
CA GLY A 215 38.81 7.18 22.30
C GLY A 215 37.43 6.90 22.88
N LEU A 216 37.07 5.63 23.10
CA LEU A 216 35.78 5.22 23.67
C LEU A 216 35.94 4.82 25.12
N VAL A 217 35.11 5.38 25.99
CA VAL A 217 35.11 5.11 27.43
C VAL A 217 33.85 4.39 27.88
N PRO A 218 33.94 3.37 28.78
CA PRO A 218 32.77 2.73 29.31
C PRO A 218 32.05 3.64 30.32
N THR A 219 30.72 3.53 30.39
CA THR A 219 29.88 4.42 31.22
C THR A 219 29.19 3.71 32.39
N ILE A 220 29.17 2.40 32.39
CA ILE A 220 28.55 1.57 33.43
C ILE A 220 29.63 0.81 34.17
N SER A 221 29.59 0.89 35.48
CA SER A 221 30.56 0.26 36.39
C SER A 221 29.92 -0.72 37.40
N ASN A 222 28.62 -0.62 37.62
CA ASN A 222 27.88 -1.56 38.47
C ASN A 222 27.46 -2.83 37.69
N PRO A 223 27.37 -4.00 38.38
CA PRO A 223 26.95 -5.26 37.77
C PRO A 223 25.61 -5.16 37.04
N THR A 224 25.56 -5.65 35.81
CA THR A 224 24.33 -5.70 34.99
C THR A 224 23.61 -7.05 35.09
N ARG A 225 24.31 -8.07 35.60
CA ARG A 225 23.74 -9.41 35.82
C ARG A 225 24.10 -9.89 37.20
N ASP A 226 23.10 -10.39 37.93
CA ASP A 226 23.26 -10.90 39.31
C ASP A 226 22.39 -12.15 39.46
N ILE A 227 23.03 -13.32 39.37
CA ILE A 227 22.40 -14.64 39.46
C ILE A 227 23.08 -15.45 40.57
N LEU A 228 22.30 -15.93 41.53
CA LEU A 228 22.77 -16.88 42.57
C LEU A 228 24.11 -16.48 43.24
N ASN A 229 24.24 -15.22 43.64
CA ASN A 229 25.43 -14.61 44.26
C ASN A 229 26.65 -14.41 43.33
N ALA A 230 26.53 -14.68 42.05
CA ALA A 230 27.54 -14.33 41.04
C ALA A 230 27.18 -13.01 40.35
N LYS A 231 27.97 -11.98 40.62
CA LYS A 231 27.80 -10.66 39.97
C LYS A 231 28.69 -10.54 38.76
N SER A 232 28.16 -10.02 37.65
CA SER A 232 28.93 -9.76 36.43
C SER A 232 28.48 -8.48 35.72
N LEU A 233 29.42 -7.78 35.11
CA LEU A 233 29.21 -6.58 34.30
C LEU A 233 29.44 -6.94 32.84
N LEU A 234 28.38 -7.37 32.13
CA LEU A 234 28.45 -7.90 30.78
C LEU A 234 27.96 -6.88 29.73
N ASP A 235 27.00 -6.02 30.12
CA ASP A 235 26.42 -4.98 29.29
C ASP A 235 27.08 -3.65 29.62
N ASN A 236 27.37 -2.86 28.59
CA ASN A 236 27.92 -1.52 28.76
C ASN A 236 27.49 -0.59 27.63
N ILE A 237 27.70 0.72 27.84
CA ILE A 237 27.57 1.76 26.83
C ILE A 237 28.92 2.46 26.74
N PHE A 238 29.61 2.33 25.63
CA PHE A 238 30.84 3.02 25.32
C PHE A 238 30.56 4.30 24.53
N ILE A 239 31.16 5.40 24.93
CA ILE A 239 30.98 6.70 24.28
C ILE A 239 32.31 7.35 23.94
N SER A 240 32.33 8.24 22.94
CA SER A 240 33.48 9.10 22.68
C SER A 240 33.82 9.92 23.93
N ASN A 241 35.08 9.97 24.34
CA ASN A 241 35.55 10.61 25.54
C ASN A 241 35.30 12.12 25.67
N THR A 242 34.86 12.77 24.57
CA THR A 242 34.50 14.17 24.51
C THR A 242 33.05 14.48 24.94
N ILE A 243 32.26 13.46 25.27
CA ILE A 243 30.83 13.59 25.53
C ILE A 243 30.57 13.57 27.04
N SER A 244 29.87 14.59 27.53
CA SER A 244 29.42 14.64 28.94
C SER A 244 28.15 13.80 29.14
N TYR A 245 28.09 13.00 30.23
CA TYR A 245 27.00 12.05 30.40
C TYR A 245 26.58 11.83 31.86
N ASN A 246 25.39 11.29 32.06
CA ASN A 246 24.90 10.66 33.29
C ASN A 246 24.37 9.25 32.96
N SER A 247 24.75 8.24 33.69
CA SER A 247 24.37 6.85 33.42
C SER A 247 23.75 6.16 34.63
N GLY A 248 23.10 5.00 34.39
CA GLY A 248 22.53 4.20 35.46
C GLY A 248 21.92 2.90 34.98
N LEU A 249 21.39 2.12 35.90
CA LEU A 249 20.79 0.81 35.69
C LEU A 249 19.37 0.78 36.25
N PHE A 250 18.46 0.07 35.54
CA PHE A 250 17.12 -0.16 36.06
C PHE A 250 16.95 -1.53 36.68
N TYR A 251 16.23 -1.59 37.80
CA TYR A 251 15.76 -2.84 38.40
C TYR A 251 14.59 -3.46 37.64
N TRP A 252 14.69 -3.53 36.30
CA TRP A 252 13.64 -4.13 35.46
C TRP A 252 13.91 -5.60 35.18
N ASP A 253 12.91 -6.43 35.40
CA ASP A 253 12.97 -7.86 35.11
C ASP A 253 12.37 -8.17 33.73
N ILE A 254 13.08 -7.78 32.69
CA ILE A 254 12.74 -8.13 31.30
C ILE A 254 13.47 -9.42 30.90
N SER A 255 14.72 -9.54 31.32
CA SER A 255 15.56 -10.73 31.18
C SER A 255 16.36 -10.95 32.45
N ASP A 256 17.42 -11.74 32.42
CA ASP A 256 18.39 -11.88 33.49
C ASP A 256 19.46 -10.78 33.50
N HIS A 257 19.40 -9.86 32.55
CA HIS A 257 20.20 -8.66 32.49
C HIS A 257 19.39 -7.41 32.84
N MET A 258 19.96 -6.52 33.61
CA MET A 258 19.36 -5.23 33.96
C MET A 258 19.58 -4.25 32.84
N PRO A 259 18.52 -3.53 32.40
CA PRO A 259 18.67 -2.47 31.41
C PRO A 259 19.58 -1.34 31.90
N ILE A 260 20.41 -0.84 31.00
CA ILE A 260 21.34 0.27 31.27
C ILE A 260 20.94 1.48 30.42
N PHE A 261 21.15 2.67 30.99
CA PHE A 261 20.82 3.90 30.26
C PHE A 261 21.89 4.97 30.41
N ILE A 262 21.86 5.92 29.47
CA ILE A 262 22.72 7.10 29.46
C ILE A 262 21.97 8.33 28.98
N PHE A 263 22.23 9.47 29.63
CA PHE A 263 21.77 10.79 29.23
C PHE A 263 22.98 11.61 28.83
N LEU A 264 22.98 12.14 27.61
CA LEU A 264 24.07 12.87 27.02
C LEU A 264 23.70 14.36 26.94
N GLN A 265 24.68 15.23 27.22
CA GLN A 265 24.50 16.66 27.24
C GLN A 265 25.34 17.29 26.12
N ASN A 266 24.87 18.40 25.55
CA ASN A 266 25.57 19.17 24.51
C ASN A 266 25.97 18.33 23.26
N LEU A 267 25.19 17.30 22.96
CA LEU A 267 25.43 16.45 21.79
C LEU A 267 25.03 17.14 20.49
N PHE A 268 23.92 17.91 20.54
CA PHE A 268 23.39 18.69 19.43
C PHE A 268 23.23 20.16 19.87
N SER A 269 23.54 21.11 19.01
CA SER A 269 23.31 22.52 19.26
C SER A 269 21.81 22.83 19.43
N ASN A 270 21.43 23.63 20.39
CA ASN A 270 20.06 23.86 20.85
C ASN A 270 19.06 24.16 19.73
N ALA A 271 18.22 23.20 19.38
CA ALA A 271 16.94 23.41 18.74
C ALA A 271 15.89 22.50 19.38
N SER A 272 15.28 22.95 20.45
CA SER A 272 14.13 22.29 21.08
C SER A 272 12.88 22.46 20.20
N GLY A 273 12.76 21.69 19.12
CA GLY A 273 11.55 21.59 18.31
C GLY A 273 10.55 20.65 18.97
N ALA A 274 9.57 21.20 19.71
CA ALA A 274 8.39 20.41 20.06
C ALA A 274 7.72 19.99 18.75
N GLU A 275 7.37 18.70 18.62
CA GLU A 275 6.66 18.20 17.46
C GLU A 275 5.31 18.90 17.35
N ILE A 276 5.17 19.69 16.30
CA ILE A 276 3.99 20.53 16.05
C ILE A 276 3.24 19.94 14.87
N ILE A 277 1.99 19.57 15.10
CA ILE A 277 1.08 19.17 14.01
C ILE A 277 0.19 20.33 13.67
N LYS A 278 0.21 20.74 12.39
CA LYS A 278 -0.75 21.68 11.83
C LYS A 278 -1.89 20.89 11.16
N TYR A 279 -3.13 21.17 11.55
CA TYR A 279 -4.31 20.58 10.92
C TYR A 279 -5.47 21.57 10.92
N ARG A 280 -6.39 21.41 9.97
CA ARG A 280 -7.62 22.23 9.97
C ARG A 280 -8.66 21.62 10.89
N LEU A 281 -9.31 22.47 11.66
CA LEU A 281 -10.43 22.08 12.51
C LEU A 281 -11.71 22.01 11.68
N ILE A 282 -12.08 20.81 11.26
CA ILE A 282 -13.27 20.54 10.46
C ILE A 282 -14.20 19.60 11.26
N ASN A 283 -15.06 20.18 12.09
CA ASN A 283 -16.12 19.49 12.84
C ASN A 283 -17.51 20.02 12.42
N GLU A 284 -18.58 19.51 13.00
CA GLU A 284 -19.95 19.92 12.67
C GLU A 284 -20.15 21.41 12.97
N THR A 285 -19.77 21.88 14.15
CA THR A 285 -19.90 23.29 14.55
C THR A 285 -19.20 24.25 13.60
N THR A 286 -17.95 23.93 13.20
CA THR A 286 -17.20 24.81 12.28
C THR A 286 -17.81 24.81 10.87
N LEU A 287 -18.39 23.69 10.45
CA LEU A 287 -19.10 23.60 9.18
C LEU A 287 -20.45 24.31 9.21
N ASP A 288 -21.19 24.26 10.31
CA ASP A 288 -22.43 25.00 10.50
C ASP A 288 -22.20 26.51 10.49
N ASN A 289 -21.17 26.99 11.19
CA ASN A 289 -20.76 28.39 11.15
C ASN A 289 -20.41 28.86 9.74
N LEU A 290 -19.69 28.01 9.00
CA LEU A 290 -19.35 28.28 7.60
C LEU A 290 -20.61 28.34 6.72
N ALA A 291 -21.54 27.40 6.90
CA ALA A 291 -22.81 27.40 6.17
C ALA A 291 -23.66 28.65 6.47
N ASN A 292 -23.77 29.00 7.74
CA ASN A 292 -24.46 30.21 8.16
C ASN A 292 -23.84 31.49 7.55
N SER A 293 -22.52 31.59 7.57
CA SER A 293 -21.81 32.73 6.94
C SER A 293 -22.05 32.79 5.43
N LEU A 294 -22.02 31.64 4.73
CA LEU A 294 -22.33 31.61 3.31
C LEU A 294 -23.80 31.89 2.99
N SER A 295 -24.73 31.53 3.84
CA SER A 295 -26.16 31.78 3.61
C SER A 295 -26.54 33.28 3.67
N THR A 296 -25.72 34.10 4.36
CA THR A 296 -25.91 35.57 4.44
C THR A 296 -25.22 36.33 3.31
N HIS A 297 -24.41 35.63 2.47
CA HIS A 297 -23.74 36.29 1.34
C HIS A 297 -24.70 36.56 0.20
N ASN A 298 -24.57 37.74 -0.40
CA ASN A 298 -25.27 38.07 -1.65
C ASN A 298 -24.46 37.53 -2.83
N PHE A 299 -25.05 36.63 -3.60
CA PHE A 299 -24.43 36.02 -4.77
C PHE A 299 -24.82 36.67 -6.09
N ASP A 300 -25.54 37.83 -6.06
CA ASP A 300 -26.00 38.55 -7.27
C ASP A 300 -24.81 39.02 -8.12
N GLU A 301 -23.71 39.41 -7.49
CA GLU A 301 -22.49 39.78 -8.20
C GLU A 301 -21.88 38.63 -9.02
N ILE A 302 -22.02 37.41 -8.52
CA ILE A 302 -21.55 36.22 -9.24
C ILE A 302 -22.46 35.95 -10.41
N MET A 303 -23.79 36.03 -10.18
CA MET A 303 -24.79 35.73 -11.20
C MET A 303 -24.73 36.73 -12.37
N ASN A 304 -24.44 37.99 -12.06
CA ASN A 304 -24.37 39.12 -13.00
C ASN A 304 -22.95 39.40 -13.53
N SER A 305 -21.98 38.57 -13.20
CA SER A 305 -20.58 38.77 -13.66
C SER A 305 -20.49 38.73 -15.18
N SER A 306 -19.63 39.59 -15.77
CA SER A 306 -19.47 39.76 -17.22
C SER A 306 -19.00 38.50 -17.93
N THR A 307 -18.13 37.71 -17.27
CA THR A 307 -17.62 36.44 -17.83
C THR A 307 -17.78 35.29 -16.83
N LEU A 308 -17.88 34.08 -17.39
CA LEU A 308 -17.96 32.85 -16.58
C LEU A 308 -16.71 32.67 -15.69
N ASP A 309 -15.52 33.00 -16.19
CA ASP A 309 -14.27 32.86 -15.45
C ASP A 309 -14.27 33.72 -14.18
N ILE A 310 -14.67 35.01 -14.29
CA ILE A 310 -14.79 35.92 -13.14
C ILE A 310 -15.81 35.42 -12.13
N ALA A 311 -16.95 34.90 -12.59
CA ALA A 311 -17.99 34.35 -11.73
C ALA A 311 -17.47 33.15 -10.90
N ILE A 312 -16.71 32.25 -11.52
CA ILE A 312 -16.14 31.06 -10.88
C ILE A 312 -15.04 31.45 -9.88
N GLU A 313 -14.16 32.39 -10.25
CA GLU A 313 -13.10 32.88 -9.37
C GLU A 313 -13.67 33.53 -8.11
N LYS A 314 -14.67 34.42 -8.27
CA LYS A 314 -15.37 35.03 -7.11
C LYS A 314 -16.04 33.98 -6.23
N LEU A 315 -16.71 32.96 -6.81
CA LEU A 315 -17.33 31.89 -6.02
C LEU A 315 -16.28 31.11 -5.22
N ASP A 316 -15.17 30.76 -5.85
CA ASP A 316 -14.09 29.99 -5.20
C ASP A 316 -13.43 30.80 -4.10
N GLU A 317 -13.20 32.09 -4.31
CA GLU A 317 -12.69 33.04 -3.30
C GLU A 317 -13.61 33.17 -2.11
N ILE A 318 -14.92 33.32 -2.30
CA ILE A 318 -15.89 33.42 -1.21
C ILE A 318 -15.90 32.12 -0.39
N ILE A 319 -15.97 30.96 -1.05
CA ILE A 319 -15.94 29.67 -0.34
C ILE A 319 -14.64 29.50 0.44
N LEU A 320 -13.51 29.86 -0.17
CA LEU A 320 -12.19 29.74 0.45
C LEU A 320 -12.02 30.72 1.62
N CYS A 321 -12.52 31.95 1.50
CA CYS A 321 -12.51 32.96 2.56
C CYS A 321 -13.31 32.46 3.77
N CYS A 322 -14.56 32.05 3.57
CA CYS A 322 -15.41 31.52 4.64
C CYS A 322 -14.79 30.25 5.25
N PHE A 323 -14.19 29.40 4.43
CA PHE A 323 -13.51 28.18 4.91
C PHE A 323 -12.29 28.51 5.77
N ASN A 324 -11.49 29.50 5.39
CA ASN A 324 -10.33 29.95 6.18
C ASN A 324 -10.76 30.58 7.52
N GLN A 325 -11.84 31.34 7.49
CA GLN A 325 -12.39 32.02 8.67
C GLN A 325 -12.96 31.04 9.70
N HIS A 326 -13.80 30.11 9.26
CA HIS A 326 -14.55 29.21 10.14
C HIS A 326 -13.89 27.87 10.40
N CYS A 327 -12.98 27.42 9.53
CA CYS A 327 -12.19 26.21 9.69
C CYS A 327 -10.69 26.52 9.82
N PRO A 328 -10.25 27.17 10.91
CA PRO A 328 -8.88 27.65 11.04
C PRO A 328 -7.86 26.51 11.08
N ILE A 329 -6.63 26.83 10.67
CA ILE A 329 -5.50 25.94 10.86
C ILE A 329 -5.09 26.01 12.34
N ILE A 330 -5.25 24.90 13.04
CA ILE A 330 -4.82 24.77 14.43
C ILE A 330 -3.44 24.15 14.47
N THR A 331 -2.60 24.76 15.28
CA THR A 331 -1.28 24.26 15.61
C THR A 331 -1.37 23.55 16.96
N LYS A 332 -1.28 22.21 16.95
CA LYS A 332 -1.30 21.41 18.18
C LYS A 332 0.10 20.93 18.52
N ARG A 333 0.55 21.27 19.71
CA ARG A 333 1.76 20.68 20.30
C ARG A 333 1.41 19.27 20.79
N ILE A 334 2.13 18.25 20.36
CA ILE A 334 1.91 16.88 20.81
C ILE A 334 2.36 16.78 22.26
N THR A 335 1.42 16.49 23.15
CA THR A 335 1.68 16.27 24.57
C THR A 335 1.93 14.78 24.86
N ARG A 336 2.45 14.48 26.05
CA ARG A 336 2.65 13.11 26.52
C ARG A 336 1.33 12.30 26.50
N LYS A 337 0.21 12.90 26.90
CA LYS A 337 -1.11 12.24 26.89
C LYS A 337 -1.54 11.81 25.49
N ASP A 338 -1.19 12.57 24.46
CA ASP A 338 -1.50 12.24 23.06
C ASP A 338 -0.70 11.01 22.56
N ARG A 339 0.38 10.65 23.27
CA ARG A 339 1.29 9.55 22.93
C ARG A 339 1.09 8.31 23.81
N GLU A 340 0.38 8.42 24.94
CA GLU A 340 0.11 7.28 25.82
C GLU A 340 -0.73 6.22 25.08
N LYS A 341 -0.36 4.94 25.29
CA LYS A 341 -1.11 3.82 24.69
C LYS A 341 -2.35 3.56 25.54
N PRO A 342 -3.56 3.68 24.97
CA PRO A 342 -4.80 3.63 25.76
C PRO A 342 -5.04 2.32 26.53
N TRP A 343 -4.37 1.23 26.12
CA TRP A 343 -4.49 -0.06 26.79
C TRP A 343 -3.61 -0.18 28.07
N ILE A 344 -2.71 0.78 28.30
CA ILE A 344 -1.90 0.86 29.52
C ILE A 344 -2.68 1.64 30.58
N THR A 345 -3.61 0.95 31.21
CA THR A 345 -4.47 1.52 32.25
C THR A 345 -3.72 1.76 33.57
N SER A 346 -4.31 2.56 34.48
CA SER A 346 -3.76 2.77 35.82
C SER A 346 -3.57 1.46 36.59
N ASN A 347 -4.42 0.46 36.34
CA ASN A 347 -4.28 -0.86 36.95
C ASN A 347 -3.03 -1.60 36.43
N ILE A 348 -2.77 -1.55 35.13
CA ILE A 348 -1.55 -2.13 34.53
C ILE A 348 -0.31 -1.42 35.07
N LYS A 349 -0.33 -0.09 35.17
CA LYS A 349 0.79 0.67 35.77
C LYS A 349 1.07 0.21 37.23
N ARG A 350 0.00 0.03 38.07
CA ARG A 350 0.14 -0.50 39.41
C ARG A 350 0.72 -1.92 39.44
N LEU A 351 0.26 -2.80 38.59
CA LEU A 351 0.76 -4.18 38.52
C LEU A 351 2.24 -4.22 38.11
N ILE A 352 2.69 -3.35 37.22
CA ILE A 352 4.09 -3.21 36.83
C ILE A 352 4.92 -2.78 38.04
N TYR A 353 4.47 -1.74 38.74
CA TYR A 353 5.12 -1.25 39.97
C TYR A 353 5.19 -2.33 41.04
N SER A 354 4.10 -3.06 41.31
CA SER A 354 4.08 -4.18 42.26
C SER A 354 5.03 -5.31 41.87
N ARG A 355 5.20 -5.56 40.55
CA ARG A 355 6.18 -6.56 40.09
C ARG A 355 7.60 -6.11 40.30
N GLU A 356 7.91 -4.83 40.12
CA GLU A 356 9.22 -4.25 40.42
C GLU A 356 9.55 -4.38 41.91
N ASN A 357 8.61 -4.02 42.79
CA ASN A 357 8.78 -4.18 44.24
C ASN A 357 8.96 -5.64 44.63
N ALA A 358 8.24 -6.57 44.03
CA ALA A 358 8.43 -8.00 44.27
C ALA A 358 9.82 -8.46 43.77
N TYR A 359 10.34 -7.91 42.68
CA TYR A 359 11.70 -8.21 42.22
C TYR A 359 12.76 -7.73 43.22
N ILE A 360 12.62 -6.49 43.70
CA ILE A 360 13.51 -5.93 44.72
C ILE A 360 13.45 -6.76 46.01
N SER A 361 12.24 -7.18 46.46
CA SER A 361 12.07 -8.03 47.65
C SER A 361 12.69 -9.41 47.46
N TYR A 362 12.60 -10.00 46.26
CA TYR A 362 13.30 -11.23 45.91
C TYR A 362 14.82 -11.05 46.02
N LYS A 363 15.36 -9.98 45.45
CA LYS A 363 16.81 -9.67 45.51
C LYS A 363 17.32 -9.44 46.91
N ARG A 364 16.48 -8.94 47.80
CA ARG A 364 16.80 -8.79 49.25
C ARG A 364 16.57 -10.07 50.05
N GLY A 365 16.20 -11.19 49.41
CA GLY A 365 15.94 -12.46 50.09
C GLY A 365 14.63 -12.52 50.89
N LEU A 366 13.76 -11.52 50.76
CA LEU A 366 12.50 -11.43 51.52
C LEU A 366 11.40 -12.33 50.96
N ILE A 367 11.45 -12.70 49.68
CA ILE A 367 10.52 -13.62 49.03
C ILE A 367 11.26 -14.65 48.15
N SER A 368 10.66 -15.84 47.98
CA SER A 368 11.24 -16.89 47.14
C SER A 368 11.16 -16.56 45.62
N PHE A 369 12.12 -17.09 44.84
CA PHE A 369 12.12 -17.00 43.39
C PHE A 369 10.85 -17.58 42.78
N VAL A 370 10.30 -18.64 43.34
CA VAL A 370 9.10 -19.31 42.86
C VAL A 370 7.88 -18.35 42.92
N TYR A 371 7.71 -17.69 44.08
CA TYR A 371 6.66 -16.68 44.26
C TYR A 371 6.80 -15.51 43.28
N TYR A 372 8.00 -14.95 43.19
CA TYR A 372 8.29 -13.87 42.28
C TYR A 372 8.01 -14.28 40.80
N LYS A 373 8.46 -15.46 40.37
CA LYS A 373 8.22 -16.00 39.02
C LYS A 373 6.73 -16.15 38.71
N GLN A 374 5.92 -16.62 39.65
CA GLN A 374 4.48 -16.72 39.48
C GLN A 374 3.84 -15.34 39.32
N PHE A 375 4.21 -14.39 40.16
CA PHE A 375 3.70 -13.02 40.09
C PHE A 375 4.12 -12.31 38.81
N ARG A 376 5.37 -12.43 38.39
CA ARG A 376 5.86 -11.94 37.10
C ARG A 376 5.03 -12.48 35.92
N ASN A 377 4.79 -13.78 35.90
CA ASN A 377 4.01 -14.42 34.85
C ASN A 377 2.55 -13.93 34.83
N TYR A 378 1.98 -13.73 36.02
CA TYR A 378 0.65 -13.15 36.18
C TYR A 378 0.57 -11.75 35.59
N VAL A 379 1.51 -10.85 35.94
CA VAL A 379 1.51 -9.47 35.41
C VAL A 379 1.70 -9.47 33.90
N SER A 380 2.58 -10.28 33.35
CA SER A 380 2.78 -10.40 31.90
C SER A 380 1.51 -10.87 31.17
N LYS A 381 0.76 -11.80 31.80
CA LYS A 381 -0.56 -12.23 31.29
C LYS A 381 -1.58 -11.09 31.31
N GLN A 382 -1.62 -10.29 32.39
CA GLN A 382 -2.53 -9.14 32.51
C GLN A 382 -2.25 -8.05 31.45
N ILE A 383 -0.98 -7.75 31.17
CA ILE A 383 -0.57 -6.82 30.11
C ILE A 383 -1.09 -7.30 28.75
N THR A 384 -0.89 -8.58 28.44
CA THR A 384 -1.35 -9.17 27.17
C THR A 384 -2.89 -9.12 27.04
N MET A 385 -3.59 -9.46 28.14
CA MET A 385 -5.05 -9.41 28.19
C MET A 385 -5.60 -7.99 28.03
N ALA A 386 -5.00 -7.00 28.69
CA ALA A 386 -5.44 -5.60 28.58
C ALA A 386 -5.30 -5.08 27.13
N LYS A 387 -4.20 -5.41 26.44
CA LYS A 387 -4.02 -5.05 25.03
C LYS A 387 -5.07 -5.72 24.14
N LYS A 388 -5.33 -7.01 24.33
CA LYS A 388 -6.32 -7.78 23.57
C LYS A 388 -7.74 -7.23 23.80
N GLN A 389 -8.10 -6.92 25.05
CA GLN A 389 -9.40 -6.36 25.41
C GLN A 389 -9.59 -4.98 24.77
N TYR A 390 -8.63 -4.08 24.90
CA TYR A 390 -8.69 -2.76 24.27
C TYR A 390 -8.91 -2.83 22.77
N LEU A 391 -8.14 -3.69 22.06
CA LEU A 391 -8.30 -3.87 20.62
C LEU A 391 -9.67 -4.46 20.25
N SER A 392 -10.18 -5.40 21.06
CA SER A 392 -11.52 -5.95 20.89
C SER A 392 -12.59 -4.87 21.01
N ASP A 393 -12.53 -4.05 22.05
CA ASP A 393 -13.53 -3.01 22.31
C ASP A 393 -13.45 -1.90 21.24
N LEU A 394 -12.23 -1.50 20.85
CA LEU A 394 -12.03 -0.55 19.77
C LEU A 394 -12.62 -1.06 18.44
N LEU A 395 -12.35 -2.30 18.07
CA LEU A 395 -12.88 -2.87 16.82
C LEU A 395 -14.41 -3.04 16.87
N LYS A 396 -14.98 -3.37 18.02
CA LYS A 396 -16.44 -3.42 18.21
C LYS A 396 -17.07 -2.03 18.04
N SER A 397 -16.49 -0.99 18.63
CA SER A 397 -17.02 0.38 18.58
C SER A 397 -16.99 0.97 17.16
N ILE A 398 -16.04 0.56 16.31
CA ILE A 398 -15.89 1.04 14.93
C ILE A 398 -16.42 0.06 13.88
N LYS A 399 -17.10 -1.03 14.28
CA LYS A 399 -17.57 -2.11 13.39
C LYS A 399 -18.41 -1.59 12.21
N SER A 400 -19.21 -0.55 12.42
CA SER A 400 -19.99 0.09 11.37
C SER A 400 -19.17 0.97 10.41
N ASN A 401 -17.94 1.36 10.78
CA ASN A 401 -17.09 2.23 9.98
C ASN A 401 -15.90 1.46 9.42
N MET A 402 -16.10 0.83 8.25
CA MET A 402 -15.07 0.03 7.57
C MET A 402 -13.76 0.78 7.33
N LYS A 403 -13.80 2.09 7.13
CA LYS A 403 -12.58 2.89 6.91
C LYS A 403 -11.75 3.01 8.19
N GLN A 404 -12.39 3.22 9.33
CA GLN A 404 -11.71 3.27 10.64
C GLN A 404 -11.21 1.89 11.04
N THR A 405 -12.04 0.85 10.89
CA THR A 405 -11.64 -0.55 11.12
C THR A 405 -10.38 -0.90 10.33
N TRP A 406 -10.36 -0.53 9.04
CA TRP A 406 -9.21 -0.78 8.19
C TRP A 406 -7.98 0.06 8.58
N SER A 407 -8.16 1.28 9.05
CA SER A 407 -7.07 2.12 9.56
C SER A 407 -6.39 1.49 10.78
N VAL A 408 -7.18 1.00 11.74
CA VAL A 408 -6.67 0.31 12.94
C VAL A 408 -5.94 -0.98 12.55
N LEU A 409 -6.57 -1.81 11.71
CA LEU A 409 -5.96 -3.05 11.23
C LEU A 409 -4.67 -2.80 10.45
N ASN A 410 -4.64 -1.81 9.56
CA ASN A 410 -3.41 -1.44 8.85
C ASN A 410 -2.30 -0.95 9.79
N GLY A 411 -2.63 -0.25 10.85
CA GLY A 411 -1.66 0.14 11.88
C GLY A 411 -1.01 -1.07 12.57
N LEU A 412 -1.76 -2.17 12.73
CA LEU A 412 -1.25 -3.43 13.27
C LEU A 412 -0.47 -4.25 12.23
N LEU A 413 -0.86 -4.16 10.94
CA LEU A 413 -0.34 -5.01 9.86
C LEU A 413 0.93 -4.48 9.20
N LYS A 414 1.08 -3.17 9.17
CA LYS A 414 2.23 -2.53 8.52
C LYS A 414 3.10 -1.90 9.58
N PRO A 415 4.21 -2.56 9.96
CA PRO A 415 5.24 -1.85 10.66
C PRO A 415 5.68 -0.72 9.73
N ASN A 416 5.69 0.48 10.25
CA ASN A 416 6.17 1.71 9.64
C ASN A 416 6.68 1.57 8.18
N ARG A 417 5.76 1.50 7.23
CA ARG A 417 6.11 2.01 5.92
C ARG A 417 6.20 3.51 6.15
N ASN A 418 7.43 3.99 6.32
CA ASN A 418 7.72 5.40 6.33
C ASN A 418 6.80 6.12 5.34
N ARG A 419 6.19 7.25 5.72
CA ARG A 419 5.54 8.18 4.76
C ARG A 419 6.49 8.57 3.61
N SER A 420 7.77 8.21 3.72
CA SER A 420 8.82 8.26 2.69
C SER A 420 8.60 7.36 1.46
N GLN A 421 7.52 6.57 1.36
CA GLN A 421 7.30 5.73 0.15
C GLN A 421 7.17 6.53 -1.14
N ASN A 422 6.82 7.80 -1.04
CA ASN A 422 6.73 8.71 -2.19
C ASN A 422 7.91 9.69 -2.27
N TYR A 423 8.91 9.60 -1.40
CA TYR A 423 10.10 10.42 -1.53
C TYR A 423 10.95 9.91 -2.69
N ILE A 424 11.22 10.78 -3.63
CA ILE A 424 12.06 10.53 -4.79
C ILE A 424 13.46 11.03 -4.41
N LYS A 425 14.41 10.11 -4.24
CA LYS A 425 15.75 10.44 -3.77
C LYS A 425 16.58 11.08 -4.90
N SER A 426 16.49 10.48 -6.08
CA SER A 426 17.27 10.91 -7.26
C SER A 426 16.52 10.59 -8.54
N LEU A 427 16.86 11.28 -9.62
CA LEU A 427 16.42 10.98 -10.99
C LEU A 427 17.64 10.94 -11.91
N LEU A 428 17.64 9.98 -12.82
CA LEU A 428 18.68 9.81 -13.83
C LEU A 428 18.15 10.31 -15.18
N LEU A 429 18.83 11.29 -15.79
CA LEU A 429 18.54 11.78 -17.14
C LEU A 429 19.87 11.98 -17.88
N ASP A 430 19.99 11.36 -19.04
CA ASP A 430 21.17 11.45 -19.94
C ASP A 430 22.50 11.18 -19.23
N GLY A 431 22.50 10.24 -18.27
CA GLY A 431 23.70 9.85 -17.49
C GLY A 431 23.98 10.75 -16.28
N VAL A 432 23.22 11.83 -16.06
CA VAL A 432 23.35 12.75 -14.93
C VAL A 432 22.34 12.42 -13.85
N ILE A 433 22.80 12.36 -12.59
CA ILE A 433 21.96 12.13 -11.41
C ILE A 433 21.57 13.48 -10.80
N TYR A 434 20.25 13.69 -10.63
CA TYR A 434 19.67 14.88 -10.01
C TYR A 434 19.06 14.49 -8.66
N GLU A 435 19.53 15.13 -7.58
CA GLU A 435 19.11 14.86 -6.20
C GLU A 435 18.36 16.03 -5.57
N GLU A 436 18.45 17.25 -6.10
CA GLU A 436 17.77 18.41 -5.60
C GLU A 436 16.26 18.35 -5.87
N ASN A 437 15.44 18.66 -4.85
CA ASN A 437 13.99 18.58 -4.94
C ASN A 437 13.40 19.50 -6.01
N ASN A 438 14.01 20.66 -6.25
CA ASN A 438 13.62 21.59 -7.31
C ASN A 438 13.82 20.98 -8.69
N ASP A 439 14.97 20.36 -8.93
CA ASP A 439 15.27 19.68 -10.19
C ASP A 439 14.39 18.47 -10.40
N ILE A 440 14.17 17.67 -9.36
CA ILE A 440 13.28 16.51 -9.42
C ILE A 440 11.87 16.93 -9.85
N SER A 441 11.32 17.98 -9.27
CA SER A 441 9.97 18.45 -9.61
C SER A 441 9.93 19.04 -11.03
N ARG A 442 10.95 19.79 -11.44
CA ARG A 442 11.10 20.38 -12.78
C ARG A 442 11.20 19.30 -13.86
N LEU A 443 12.13 18.34 -13.71
CA LEU A 443 12.35 17.27 -14.69
C LEU A 443 11.11 16.40 -14.89
N LEU A 444 10.40 16.05 -13.81
CA LEU A 444 9.15 15.31 -13.89
C LEU A 444 8.07 16.10 -14.64
N ASN A 445 7.99 17.43 -14.43
CA ASN A 445 7.02 18.27 -15.10
C ASN A 445 7.31 18.40 -16.60
N GLU A 446 8.55 18.63 -16.97
CA GLU A 446 9.03 18.66 -18.35
C GLU A 446 8.74 17.32 -19.04
N HIS A 447 9.05 16.21 -18.39
CA HIS A 447 8.78 14.88 -18.93
C HIS A 447 7.28 14.66 -19.19
N PHE A 448 6.42 14.95 -18.19
CA PHE A 448 4.99 14.71 -18.30
C PHE A 448 4.29 15.66 -19.30
N SER A 449 4.73 16.92 -19.40
CA SER A 449 4.12 17.89 -20.33
C SER A 449 4.51 17.63 -21.80
N THR A 450 5.70 17.07 -22.06
CA THR A 450 6.24 16.90 -23.42
C THR A 450 6.10 15.50 -24.00
N ILE A 451 5.82 14.47 -23.19
CA ILE A 451 5.83 13.08 -23.64
C ILE A 451 4.78 12.82 -24.75
N GLY A 452 3.60 13.41 -24.64
CA GLY A 452 2.53 13.28 -25.64
C GLY A 452 2.94 13.87 -26.98
N SER A 453 3.46 15.10 -26.98
CA SER A 453 3.92 15.78 -28.20
C SER A 453 5.10 15.07 -28.85
N LYS A 454 6.09 14.59 -28.06
CA LYS A 454 7.23 13.82 -28.56
C LYS A 454 6.78 12.53 -29.26
N ILE A 455 5.81 11.82 -28.69
CA ILE A 455 5.26 10.61 -29.31
C ILE A 455 4.46 10.96 -30.57
N SER A 456 3.61 11.99 -30.55
CA SER A 456 2.84 12.43 -31.71
C SER A 456 3.74 12.83 -32.88
N GLN A 457 4.82 13.58 -32.63
CA GLN A 457 5.78 14.00 -33.64
C GLN A 457 6.53 12.82 -34.28
N SER A 458 6.72 11.70 -33.58
CA SER A 458 7.41 10.51 -34.11
C SER A 458 6.65 9.83 -35.24
N PHE A 459 5.37 10.18 -35.48
CA PHE A 459 4.53 9.63 -36.56
C PHE A 459 4.48 10.49 -37.83
N GLY A 460 5.05 11.70 -37.84
CA GLY A 460 4.97 12.65 -38.95
C GLY A 460 3.55 13.22 -39.17
N GLN A 461 3.36 13.94 -40.26
CA GLN A 461 2.01 14.41 -40.65
C GLN A 461 1.22 13.22 -41.20
N ALA A 462 0.14 12.86 -40.50
CA ALA A 462 -0.81 11.84 -40.99
C ALA A 462 -1.78 12.53 -41.96
N ASP A 463 -1.64 12.25 -43.26
CA ASP A 463 -2.28 13.02 -44.31
C ASP A 463 -3.79 12.84 -44.41
N HIS A 464 -4.44 11.85 -43.89
CA HIS A 464 -5.92 11.76 -43.88
C HIS A 464 -6.42 10.82 -42.78
N PHE A 465 -7.24 11.35 -41.88
CA PHE A 465 -8.17 10.58 -41.08
C PHE A 465 -9.32 10.12 -41.98
N ILE A 466 -9.26 8.87 -42.41
CA ILE A 466 -10.41 8.24 -43.11
C ILE A 466 -11.27 7.63 -41.99
N SER A 467 -12.40 8.28 -41.68
CA SER A 467 -13.42 7.62 -40.88
C SER A 467 -14.04 6.52 -41.71
N SER A 468 -13.82 5.27 -41.33
CA SER A 468 -14.54 4.12 -41.94
C SER A 468 -16.02 4.08 -41.55
N PHE A 469 -16.52 5.14 -40.93
CA PHE A 469 -17.91 5.28 -40.52
C PHE A 469 -18.63 6.35 -41.33
N SER A 470 -19.88 6.06 -41.73
CA SER A 470 -20.84 7.09 -42.09
C SER A 470 -21.06 8.03 -40.90
N SER A 471 -21.06 9.35 -41.17
CA SER A 471 -21.33 10.35 -40.13
C SER A 471 -22.71 10.10 -39.50
N ILE A 472 -22.77 10.15 -38.19
CA ILE A 472 -24.00 9.90 -37.44
C ILE A 472 -24.95 11.07 -37.69
N GLN A 473 -26.20 10.78 -38.05
CA GLN A 473 -27.23 11.81 -38.31
C GLN A 473 -27.64 12.53 -37.02
N ASN A 474 -27.67 11.81 -35.89
CA ASN A 474 -28.06 12.35 -34.59
C ASN A 474 -26.97 13.27 -34.02
N SER A 475 -27.37 14.46 -33.56
CA SER A 475 -26.49 15.41 -32.91
C SER A 475 -26.70 15.43 -31.40
N PHE A 476 -25.60 15.60 -30.65
CA PHE A 476 -25.61 15.77 -29.23
C PHE A 476 -25.84 17.23 -28.84
N PHE A 477 -26.77 17.46 -27.96
CA PHE A 477 -27.07 18.78 -27.40
C PHE A 477 -26.98 18.74 -25.89
N PHE A 478 -26.50 19.84 -25.30
CA PHE A 478 -26.53 20.01 -23.85
C PHE A 478 -27.97 20.32 -23.38
N ASN A 479 -28.34 19.67 -22.31
CA ASN A 479 -29.52 20.03 -21.54
C ASN A 479 -29.11 20.79 -20.26
N GLY A 480 -29.92 21.80 -19.89
CA GLY A 480 -29.68 22.49 -18.63
C GLY A 480 -29.74 21.53 -17.44
N THR A 481 -28.89 21.79 -16.43
CA THR A 481 -28.94 21.06 -15.14
C THR A 481 -29.77 21.82 -14.13
N THR A 482 -30.36 21.08 -13.18
CA THR A 482 -31.13 21.67 -12.06
C THR A 482 -30.31 21.72 -10.78
N PRO A 483 -30.67 22.59 -9.81
CA PRO A 483 -30.02 22.59 -8.49
C PRO A 483 -30.04 21.21 -7.81
N THR A 484 -31.15 20.47 -7.92
CA THR A 484 -31.26 19.10 -7.39
C THR A 484 -30.32 18.13 -8.10
N GLY A 485 -30.14 18.28 -9.41
CA GLY A 485 -29.19 17.48 -10.19
C GLY A 485 -27.75 17.70 -9.73
N VAL A 486 -27.38 18.95 -9.49
CA VAL A 486 -26.06 19.32 -8.95
C VAL A 486 -25.89 18.80 -7.52
N SER A 487 -26.90 18.96 -6.66
CA SER A 487 -26.90 18.47 -5.30
C SER A 487 -26.60 16.97 -5.21
N ILE A 488 -27.26 16.15 -6.04
CA ILE A 488 -26.99 14.70 -6.11
C ILE A 488 -25.54 14.40 -6.53
N ILE A 489 -24.94 15.21 -7.38
CA ILE A 489 -23.54 15.05 -7.79
C ILE A 489 -22.60 15.36 -6.62
N ILE A 490 -22.85 16.44 -5.90
CA ILE A 490 -22.05 16.85 -4.72
C ILE A 490 -22.07 15.76 -3.65
N ASP A 491 -23.25 15.20 -3.35
CA ASP A 491 -23.41 14.14 -2.34
C ASP A 491 -22.62 12.88 -2.69
N LYS A 492 -22.50 12.57 -3.98
CA LYS A 492 -21.73 11.42 -4.48
C LYS A 492 -20.21 11.66 -4.54
N LEU A 493 -19.72 12.86 -4.27
CA LEU A 493 -18.28 13.12 -4.22
C LEU A 493 -17.62 12.27 -3.13
N LYS A 494 -16.47 11.68 -3.43
CA LYS A 494 -15.71 10.90 -2.44
C LYS A 494 -14.96 11.84 -1.49
N ASN A 495 -15.10 11.63 -0.18
CA ASN A 495 -14.31 12.33 0.84
C ASN A 495 -12.87 11.82 0.78
N LYS A 496 -12.03 12.49 0.00
CA LYS A 496 -10.57 12.28 -0.02
C LYS A 496 -9.90 13.37 0.82
N SER A 497 -8.74 13.06 1.40
CA SER A 497 -7.89 14.07 2.03
C SER A 497 -7.52 15.13 1.00
N CYS A 498 -7.67 16.39 1.38
CA CYS A 498 -7.28 17.56 0.60
C CYS A 498 -6.00 18.15 1.20
N ASN A 499 -5.26 18.95 0.44
CA ASN A 499 -4.19 19.77 0.99
C ASN A 499 -4.79 20.79 1.98
N ILE A 500 -3.99 21.25 2.95
CA ILE A 500 -4.43 22.17 4.01
C ILE A 500 -4.98 23.49 3.46
N ASP A 501 -4.56 23.87 2.25
CA ASP A 501 -4.91 25.13 1.59
C ASP A 501 -6.21 25.06 0.75
N PHE A 502 -6.80 23.87 0.57
CA PHE A 502 -8.02 23.69 -0.22
C PHE A 502 -9.14 23.08 0.61
N TYR A 503 -10.38 23.44 0.30
CA TYR A 503 -11.52 22.86 0.98
C TYR A 503 -11.82 21.43 0.43
N PRO A 504 -12.06 20.46 1.33
CA PRO A 504 -12.36 19.08 0.94
C PRO A 504 -13.83 18.90 0.51
N ALA A 505 -14.14 17.78 -0.15
CA ALA A 505 -15.51 17.44 -0.53
C ALA A 505 -16.51 17.44 0.65
N LYS A 506 -16.04 17.20 1.89
CA LYS A 506 -16.86 17.28 3.10
C LYS A 506 -17.48 18.66 3.29
N VAL A 507 -16.73 19.73 2.98
CA VAL A 507 -17.21 21.11 3.05
C VAL A 507 -18.31 21.33 2.03
N LEU A 508 -18.08 21.00 0.73
CA LEU A 508 -19.08 21.16 -0.32
C LEU A 508 -20.38 20.39 -0.03
N LYS A 509 -20.28 19.20 0.55
CA LYS A 509 -21.43 18.40 0.95
C LYS A 509 -22.25 19.10 2.06
N HIS A 510 -21.59 19.76 2.99
CA HIS A 510 -22.26 20.44 4.09
C HIS A 510 -22.98 21.71 3.61
N ILE A 511 -22.37 22.45 2.69
CA ILE A 511 -22.96 23.66 2.09
C ILE A 511 -23.75 23.37 0.81
N ASN A 512 -24.07 22.11 0.53
CA ASN A 512 -24.66 21.65 -0.73
C ASN A 512 -25.89 22.44 -1.14
N LEU A 513 -26.84 22.62 -0.22
CA LEU A 513 -28.10 23.33 -0.50
C LEU A 513 -27.90 24.82 -0.86
N ILE A 514 -26.84 25.45 -0.32
CA ILE A 514 -26.53 26.87 -0.59
C ILE A 514 -25.89 27.02 -1.97
N ILE A 515 -24.91 26.15 -2.28
CA ILE A 515 -24.11 26.34 -3.51
C ILE A 515 -24.73 25.68 -4.76
N SER A 516 -25.63 24.69 -4.61
CA SER A 516 -26.19 23.97 -5.74
C SER A 516 -26.98 24.86 -6.72
N PRO A 517 -27.79 25.83 -6.29
CA PRO A 517 -28.45 26.76 -7.22
C PRO A 517 -27.46 27.61 -8.00
N ILE A 518 -26.42 28.13 -7.34
CA ILE A 518 -25.39 28.97 -7.93
C ILE A 518 -24.59 28.14 -8.97
N LEU A 519 -24.13 26.96 -8.57
CA LEU A 519 -23.40 26.05 -9.46
C LEU A 519 -24.26 25.61 -10.66
N ALA A 520 -25.54 25.35 -10.45
CA ALA A 520 -26.44 25.01 -11.56
C ALA A 520 -26.54 26.14 -12.59
N ASN A 521 -26.63 27.38 -12.16
CA ASN A 521 -26.63 28.54 -13.05
C ASN A 521 -25.29 28.66 -13.80
N LEU A 522 -24.16 28.63 -13.10
CA LEU A 522 -22.82 28.73 -13.70
C LEU A 522 -22.53 27.57 -14.67
N ILE A 523 -22.97 26.36 -14.36
CA ILE A 523 -22.86 25.21 -15.25
C ILE A 523 -23.71 25.46 -16.52
N ASN A 524 -24.97 25.86 -16.36
CA ASN A 524 -25.85 26.13 -17.49
C ASN A 524 -25.30 27.24 -18.40
N ARG A 525 -24.74 28.30 -17.80
CA ARG A 525 -24.02 29.36 -18.50
C ARG A 525 -22.85 28.79 -19.30
N SER A 526 -22.02 27.96 -18.70
CA SER A 526 -20.91 27.24 -19.38
C SER A 526 -21.39 26.44 -20.58
N LEU A 527 -22.51 25.72 -20.42
CA LEU A 527 -23.08 24.88 -21.50
C LEU A 527 -23.65 25.72 -22.67
N VAL A 528 -24.27 26.88 -22.39
CA VAL A 528 -24.82 27.79 -23.36
C VAL A 528 -23.73 28.57 -24.11
N GLU A 529 -22.72 29.06 -23.36
CA GLU A 529 -21.58 29.79 -23.93
C GLU A 529 -20.61 28.87 -24.69
N GLY A 530 -20.68 27.56 -24.50
CA GLY A 530 -19.74 26.60 -25.07
C GLY A 530 -18.32 26.74 -24.51
N THR A 531 -18.17 27.20 -23.25
CA THR A 531 -16.87 27.49 -22.60
C THR A 531 -16.66 26.69 -21.36
N TYR A 532 -15.43 26.22 -21.14
CA TYR A 532 -15.01 25.56 -19.89
C TYR A 532 -14.08 26.51 -19.11
N PRO A 533 -14.32 26.72 -17.81
CA PRO A 533 -13.59 27.73 -17.01
C PRO A 533 -12.08 27.52 -16.98
N LYS A 534 -11.31 28.61 -17.12
CA LYS A 534 -9.84 28.60 -17.16
C LYS A 534 -9.23 28.12 -15.85
N SER A 535 -9.79 28.53 -14.71
CA SER A 535 -9.31 28.12 -13.38
C SER A 535 -9.32 26.59 -13.17
N PHE A 536 -10.20 25.86 -13.88
CA PHE A 536 -10.29 24.41 -13.82
C PHE A 536 -9.32 23.66 -14.74
N LYS A 537 -8.63 24.36 -15.65
CA LYS A 537 -7.68 23.81 -16.59
C LYS A 537 -6.28 23.57 -16.02
N LYS A 538 -5.98 24.19 -14.87
CA LYS A 538 -4.69 24.04 -14.18
C LYS A 538 -4.69 22.78 -13.31
N ALA A 539 -3.79 21.82 -13.60
CA ALA A 539 -3.69 20.56 -12.90
C ALA A 539 -2.45 20.53 -11.97
N ARG A 540 -2.64 20.14 -10.72
CA ARG A 540 -1.55 19.73 -9.84
C ARG A 540 -1.25 18.25 -10.07
N VAL A 541 -0.03 17.91 -10.45
CA VAL A 541 0.36 16.53 -10.77
C VAL A 541 1.21 15.94 -9.65
N ILE A 542 0.82 14.76 -9.17
CA ILE A 542 1.59 13.97 -8.22
C ILE A 542 2.22 12.79 -8.95
N PRO A 543 3.56 12.65 -8.97
CA PRO A 543 4.23 11.52 -9.59
C PRO A 543 4.01 10.25 -8.77
N LEU A 544 3.40 9.23 -9.37
CA LEU A 544 3.18 7.93 -8.74
C LEU A 544 4.13 6.90 -9.34
N HIS A 545 5.07 6.40 -8.54
CA HIS A 545 5.98 5.32 -8.96
C HIS A 545 5.21 4.02 -9.24
N LYS A 546 5.42 3.44 -10.41
CA LYS A 546 4.70 2.24 -10.88
C LYS A 546 5.42 0.94 -10.50
N SER A 547 6.69 0.82 -10.85
CA SER A 547 7.53 -0.37 -10.66
C SER A 547 8.94 -0.14 -11.21
N LYS A 548 9.86 -1.06 -10.99
CA LYS A 548 11.26 -1.01 -11.43
C LYS A 548 12.07 0.08 -10.68
N CYS A 549 13.15 0.61 -11.31
CA CYS A 549 14.01 1.62 -10.72
C CYS A 549 13.24 2.93 -10.44
N LYS A 550 13.52 3.56 -9.30
CA LYS A 550 12.91 4.83 -8.91
C LYS A 550 13.56 6.04 -9.58
N ASP A 551 14.74 5.85 -10.14
CA ASP A 551 15.52 6.94 -10.74
C ASP A 551 15.12 7.22 -12.20
N ASP A 552 14.36 6.32 -12.85
CA ASP A 552 13.90 6.46 -14.23
C ASP A 552 12.54 7.19 -14.28
N LEU A 553 12.51 8.32 -14.98
CA LEU A 553 11.32 9.17 -15.22
C LEU A 553 10.15 8.38 -15.85
N ASN A 554 10.44 7.40 -16.71
CA ASN A 554 9.43 6.59 -17.39
C ASN A 554 8.64 5.69 -16.44
N ASN A 555 9.17 5.41 -15.27
CA ASN A 555 8.54 4.57 -14.26
C ASN A 555 7.53 5.33 -13.38
N TYR A 556 7.29 6.61 -13.65
CA TYR A 556 6.28 7.43 -12.96
C TYR A 556 5.04 7.66 -13.82
N ARG A 557 3.88 7.71 -13.15
CA ARG A 557 2.59 8.10 -13.73
C ARG A 557 2.20 9.48 -13.23
N PRO A 558 1.75 10.41 -14.09
CA PRO A 558 1.22 11.71 -13.69
C PRO A 558 -0.22 11.56 -13.17
N ILE A 559 -0.44 11.66 -11.88
CA ILE A 559 -1.81 11.70 -11.34
C ILE A 559 -2.23 13.14 -11.16
N SER A 560 -3.16 13.60 -11.99
CA SER A 560 -3.68 14.97 -11.99
C SER A 560 -4.72 15.18 -10.89
N ILE A 561 -4.48 16.14 -10.02
CA ILE A 561 -5.44 16.63 -9.05
C ILE A 561 -6.04 17.91 -9.61
N LEU A 562 -7.32 17.82 -10.00
CA LEU A 562 -8.09 18.93 -10.55
C LEU A 562 -8.95 19.59 -9.48
N PRO A 563 -9.30 20.89 -9.63
CA PRO A 563 -10.22 21.59 -8.75
C PRO A 563 -11.54 20.84 -8.57
N ILE A 564 -12.05 20.85 -7.36
CA ILE A 564 -13.23 20.04 -7.02
C ILE A 564 -14.51 20.55 -7.71
N LEU A 565 -14.62 21.87 -7.90
CA LEU A 565 -15.74 22.47 -8.64
C LEU A 565 -15.70 22.01 -10.11
N GLY A 566 -14.52 21.99 -10.74
CA GLY A 566 -14.35 21.49 -12.09
C GLY A 566 -14.83 20.05 -12.27
N LYS A 567 -14.68 19.20 -11.26
CA LYS A 567 -15.22 17.82 -11.29
C LYS A 567 -16.74 17.76 -11.30
N ILE A 568 -17.42 18.76 -10.73
CA ILE A 568 -18.89 18.84 -10.77
C ILE A 568 -19.34 19.17 -12.19
N PHE A 569 -18.69 20.17 -12.86
CA PHE A 569 -18.93 20.50 -14.27
C PHE A 569 -18.69 19.28 -15.17
N GLU A 570 -17.54 18.63 -15.03
CA GLU A 570 -17.23 17.43 -15.80
C GLU A 570 -18.27 16.32 -15.59
N ARG A 571 -18.81 16.16 -14.37
CA ARG A 571 -19.79 15.12 -14.08
C ARG A 571 -21.13 15.37 -14.75
N VAL A 572 -21.57 16.62 -14.84
CA VAL A 572 -22.80 16.97 -15.56
C VAL A 572 -22.66 16.62 -17.03
N VAL A 573 -21.58 17.06 -17.65
CA VAL A 573 -21.31 16.78 -19.08
C VAL A 573 -21.10 15.28 -19.33
N TYR A 574 -20.35 14.60 -18.45
CA TYR A 574 -20.16 13.15 -18.52
C TYR A 574 -21.48 12.39 -18.54
N ASN A 575 -22.39 12.74 -17.63
CA ASN A 575 -23.67 12.02 -17.54
C ASN A 575 -24.49 12.17 -18.82
N GLN A 576 -24.53 13.36 -19.40
CA GLN A 576 -25.28 13.64 -20.64
C GLN A 576 -24.60 12.96 -21.83
N LEU A 577 -23.30 13.12 -22.02
CA LEU A 577 -22.56 12.50 -23.11
C LEU A 577 -22.62 10.97 -23.06
N TYR A 578 -22.41 10.40 -21.87
CA TYR A 578 -22.48 8.94 -21.69
C TYR A 578 -23.87 8.40 -22.02
N TYR A 579 -24.93 9.10 -21.59
CA TYR A 579 -26.30 8.73 -21.93
C TYR A 579 -26.54 8.76 -23.45
N PHE A 580 -26.08 9.81 -24.13
CA PHE A 580 -26.17 9.92 -25.58
C PHE A 580 -25.46 8.75 -26.28
N LEU A 581 -24.22 8.47 -25.92
CA LEU A 581 -23.44 7.39 -26.55
C LEU A 581 -24.10 6.00 -26.35
N GLU A 582 -24.63 5.72 -25.17
CA GLU A 582 -25.30 4.44 -24.89
C GLU A 582 -26.70 4.37 -25.55
N LYS A 583 -27.47 5.45 -25.55
CA LYS A 583 -28.80 5.52 -26.19
C LYS A 583 -28.73 5.16 -27.66
N TYR A 584 -27.76 5.70 -28.36
CA TYR A 584 -27.57 5.45 -29.81
C TYR A 584 -26.61 4.30 -30.09
N LYS A 585 -26.17 3.52 -29.05
CA LYS A 585 -25.26 2.37 -29.16
C LYS A 585 -23.97 2.71 -29.94
N LEU A 586 -23.41 3.89 -29.69
CA LEU A 586 -22.26 4.41 -30.42
C LEU A 586 -20.92 3.79 -29.94
N LEU A 587 -20.86 3.33 -28.70
CA LEU A 587 -19.67 2.65 -28.18
C LEU A 587 -19.63 1.19 -28.66
N HIS A 588 -18.48 0.76 -29.13
CA HIS A 588 -18.28 -0.59 -29.63
C HIS A 588 -18.69 -1.64 -28.60
N HIS A 589 -19.40 -2.68 -29.00
CA HIS A 589 -19.97 -3.67 -28.08
C HIS A 589 -18.91 -4.44 -27.28
N ASN A 590 -17.72 -4.67 -27.83
CA ASN A 590 -16.59 -5.34 -27.18
C ASN A 590 -15.69 -4.39 -26.38
N GLN A 591 -16.09 -3.15 -26.11
CA GLN A 591 -15.43 -2.29 -25.14
C GLN A 591 -16.01 -2.54 -23.74
N TYR A 592 -15.18 -3.05 -22.86
CA TYR A 592 -15.54 -3.38 -21.46
C TYR A 592 -15.04 -2.35 -20.44
N GLY A 593 -14.00 -1.58 -20.80
CA GLY A 593 -13.40 -0.59 -19.89
C GLY A 593 -14.27 0.65 -19.70
N PHE A 594 -14.32 1.18 -18.47
CA PHE A 594 -15.03 2.43 -18.11
C PHE A 594 -16.53 2.51 -18.50
N ARG A 595 -17.15 1.39 -18.81
CA ARG A 595 -18.60 1.31 -19.10
C ARG A 595 -19.37 0.74 -17.90
N LYS A 596 -20.59 1.25 -17.68
CA LYS A 596 -21.49 0.73 -16.63
C LYS A 596 -21.89 -0.71 -16.97
N ASN A 597 -22.03 -1.53 -15.93
CA ASN A 597 -22.40 -2.94 -16.02
C ASN A 597 -21.44 -3.83 -16.83
N ARG A 598 -20.23 -3.33 -17.15
CA ARG A 598 -19.15 -4.09 -17.76
C ARG A 598 -18.03 -4.32 -16.75
N SER A 599 -17.29 -5.41 -16.88
CA SER A 599 -16.23 -5.79 -15.96
C SER A 599 -15.04 -6.46 -16.64
N THR A 600 -13.89 -6.49 -15.96
CA THR A 600 -12.71 -7.24 -16.42
C THR A 600 -13.02 -8.73 -16.62
N ILE A 601 -13.85 -9.30 -15.74
CA ILE A 601 -14.22 -10.72 -15.80
C ILE A 601 -15.03 -11.01 -17.07
N GLN A 602 -16.00 -10.15 -17.43
CA GLN A 602 -16.77 -10.30 -18.68
C GLN A 602 -15.87 -10.19 -19.92
N ALA A 603 -14.88 -9.28 -19.92
CA ALA A 603 -13.92 -9.17 -21.02
C ALA A 603 -13.11 -10.46 -21.20
N ILE A 604 -12.62 -11.04 -20.08
CA ILE A 604 -11.86 -12.29 -20.14
C ILE A 604 -12.76 -13.46 -20.56
N MET A 605 -13.99 -13.50 -20.04
CA MET A 605 -14.96 -14.55 -20.40
C MET A 605 -15.28 -14.52 -21.89
N ASP A 606 -15.59 -13.36 -22.46
CA ASP A 606 -15.87 -13.24 -23.88
C ASP A 606 -14.67 -13.65 -24.76
N GLN A 607 -13.48 -13.30 -24.32
CA GLN A 607 -12.24 -13.71 -24.97
C GLN A 607 -12.05 -15.23 -24.94
N LEU A 608 -12.18 -15.84 -23.77
CA LEU A 608 -11.96 -17.27 -23.61
C LEU A 608 -13.09 -18.12 -24.20
N ASP A 609 -14.31 -17.63 -24.20
CA ASP A 609 -15.42 -18.28 -24.88
C ASP A 609 -15.14 -18.45 -26.36
N PHE A 610 -14.68 -17.39 -27.03
CA PHE A 610 -14.25 -17.49 -28.41
C PHE A 610 -13.15 -18.54 -28.60
N VAL A 611 -12.18 -18.59 -27.69
CA VAL A 611 -11.08 -19.57 -27.76
C VAL A 611 -11.62 -20.98 -27.58
N TYR A 612 -12.44 -21.27 -26.55
CA TYR A 612 -12.97 -22.59 -26.28
C TYR A 612 -13.85 -23.12 -27.43
N ASN A 613 -14.73 -22.28 -27.97
CA ASN A 613 -15.64 -22.65 -29.07
C ASN A 613 -14.85 -23.05 -30.33
N ASN A 614 -13.83 -22.28 -30.72
CA ASN A 614 -13.04 -22.59 -31.91
C ASN A 614 -12.08 -23.77 -31.68
N LEU A 615 -11.52 -23.91 -30.49
CA LEU A 615 -10.70 -25.10 -30.15
C LEU A 615 -11.51 -26.38 -30.16
N ASP A 616 -12.79 -26.33 -29.74
CA ASP A 616 -13.68 -27.49 -29.79
C ASP A 616 -13.96 -27.93 -31.23
N GLN A 617 -14.03 -26.99 -32.16
CA GLN A 617 -14.17 -27.23 -33.59
C GLN A 617 -12.87 -27.69 -34.28
N GLY A 618 -11.77 -27.80 -33.53
CA GLY A 618 -10.47 -28.24 -34.06
C GLY A 618 -9.60 -27.14 -34.66
N SER A 619 -10.05 -25.87 -34.61
CA SER A 619 -9.28 -24.72 -35.11
C SER A 619 -8.17 -24.34 -34.13
N ALA A 620 -7.06 -23.79 -34.63
CA ALA A 620 -6.10 -23.06 -33.82
C ALA A 620 -6.57 -21.62 -33.65
N VAL A 621 -6.27 -21.03 -32.49
CA VAL A 621 -6.63 -19.64 -32.18
C VAL A 621 -5.37 -18.87 -31.79
N ILE A 622 -5.18 -17.70 -32.40
CA ILE A 622 -4.10 -16.78 -32.04
C ILE A 622 -4.72 -15.55 -31.37
N SER A 623 -4.24 -15.23 -30.17
CA SER A 623 -4.58 -13.98 -29.49
C SER A 623 -3.35 -13.11 -29.31
N ILE A 624 -3.45 -11.85 -29.73
CA ILE A 624 -2.42 -10.83 -29.58
C ILE A 624 -2.86 -9.87 -28.49
N PHE A 625 -2.03 -9.73 -27.47
CA PHE A 625 -2.23 -8.82 -26.34
C PHE A 625 -1.38 -7.57 -26.56
N MET A 626 -2.02 -6.44 -26.78
CA MET A 626 -1.35 -5.18 -27.09
C MET A 626 -1.26 -4.28 -25.86
N ASP A 627 -0.09 -3.71 -25.61
CA ASP A 627 0.17 -2.68 -24.59
C ASP A 627 0.49 -1.36 -25.28
N PHE A 628 -0.32 -0.33 -25.06
CA PHE A 628 -0.08 0.99 -25.63
C PHE A 628 0.81 1.84 -24.71
N SER A 629 1.75 2.56 -25.29
CA SER A 629 2.66 3.42 -24.55
C SER A 629 1.98 4.73 -24.15
N LYS A 630 1.78 4.97 -22.83
CA LYS A 630 1.24 6.23 -22.31
C LYS A 630 -0.07 6.66 -23.00
N ALA A 631 -0.99 5.73 -23.24
CA ALA A 631 -2.19 5.91 -24.07
C ALA A 631 -3.04 7.15 -23.71
N PHE A 632 -3.22 7.44 -22.40
CA PHE A 632 -3.97 8.62 -21.96
C PHE A 632 -3.22 9.95 -22.14
N ASP A 633 -1.89 9.92 -22.14
CA ASP A 633 -1.04 11.11 -22.22
C ASP A 633 -0.76 11.52 -23.68
N CYS A 634 -1.05 10.62 -24.64
CA CYS A 634 -0.71 10.79 -26.04
C CYS A 634 -1.89 11.16 -26.97
N LEU A 635 -3.12 11.33 -26.43
CA LEU A 635 -4.26 11.68 -27.26
C LEU A 635 -4.02 13.02 -27.96
N ASP A 636 -4.06 12.99 -29.30
CA ASP A 636 -4.02 14.20 -30.09
C ASP A 636 -5.37 14.92 -30.02
N HIS A 637 -5.37 16.17 -29.55
CA HIS A 637 -6.61 16.94 -29.33
C HIS A 637 -7.37 17.23 -30.63
N GLU A 638 -6.67 17.46 -31.74
CA GLU A 638 -7.32 17.73 -33.04
C GLU A 638 -8.02 16.47 -33.57
N LEU A 639 -7.34 15.32 -33.50
CA LEU A 639 -7.93 14.03 -33.88
C LEU A 639 -9.14 13.70 -33.00
N LEU A 640 -9.02 13.91 -31.67
CA LEU A 640 -10.13 13.70 -30.76
C LEU A 640 -11.34 14.59 -31.10
N LEU A 641 -11.11 15.86 -31.39
CA LEU A 641 -12.16 16.79 -31.77
C LEU A 641 -12.82 16.39 -33.10
N LYS A 642 -12.03 15.92 -34.07
CA LYS A 642 -12.57 15.36 -35.35
C LYS A 642 -13.47 14.15 -35.07
N LYS A 643 -13.03 13.23 -34.21
CA LYS A 643 -13.82 12.06 -33.82
C LYS A 643 -15.09 12.46 -33.04
N LEU A 644 -15.02 13.41 -32.13
CA LEU A 644 -16.19 13.94 -31.42
C LEU A 644 -17.23 14.50 -32.40
N ASN A 645 -16.81 15.30 -33.39
CA ASN A 645 -17.69 15.83 -34.43
C ASN A 645 -18.36 14.69 -35.22
N HIS A 646 -17.60 13.67 -35.58
CA HIS A 646 -18.10 12.49 -36.27
C HIS A 646 -19.18 11.74 -35.45
N TYR A 647 -19.00 11.61 -34.14
CA TYR A 647 -19.98 11.05 -33.20
C TYR A 647 -21.15 12.00 -32.85
N GLY A 648 -21.33 13.10 -33.60
CA GLY A 648 -22.46 13.99 -33.48
C GLY A 648 -22.30 15.11 -32.45
N ILE A 649 -21.12 15.33 -31.91
CA ILE A 649 -20.82 16.47 -31.03
C ILE A 649 -20.44 17.66 -31.87
N ARG A 650 -21.42 18.54 -32.16
CA ARG A 650 -21.33 19.64 -33.14
C ARG A 650 -21.74 20.98 -32.53
N GLY A 651 -21.44 22.10 -33.20
CA GLY A 651 -21.87 23.43 -32.76
C GLY A 651 -21.31 23.83 -31.39
N ILE A 652 -22.17 24.32 -30.50
CA ILE A 652 -21.82 24.78 -29.14
C ILE A 652 -21.20 23.66 -28.32
N THR A 653 -21.71 22.44 -28.46
CA THR A 653 -21.15 21.29 -27.72
C THR A 653 -19.71 20.99 -28.16
N TYR A 654 -19.42 21.11 -29.46
CA TYR A 654 -18.05 21.01 -29.98
C TYR A 654 -17.14 22.10 -29.43
N GLN A 655 -17.62 23.36 -29.37
CA GLN A 655 -16.86 24.48 -28.83
C GLN A 655 -16.52 24.25 -27.33
N TRP A 656 -17.47 23.72 -26.59
CA TRP A 656 -17.22 23.37 -25.17
C TRP A 656 -16.10 22.33 -25.01
N PHE A 657 -16.11 21.25 -25.81
CA PHE A 657 -15.05 20.25 -25.76
C PHE A 657 -13.71 20.79 -26.25
N LYS A 658 -13.72 21.66 -27.26
CA LYS A 658 -12.53 22.37 -27.72
C LYS A 658 -11.99 23.24 -26.58
N SER A 659 -12.83 24.04 -25.91
CA SER A 659 -12.44 24.83 -24.75
C SER A 659 -11.93 23.96 -23.60
N TYR A 660 -12.54 22.81 -23.35
CA TYR A 660 -12.09 21.87 -22.31
C TYR A 660 -10.67 21.32 -22.54
N LEU A 661 -10.29 21.07 -23.81
CA LEU A 661 -9.01 20.47 -24.20
C LEU A 661 -7.88 21.49 -24.36
N THR A 662 -8.20 22.74 -24.80
CA THR A 662 -7.21 23.78 -25.09
C THR A 662 -6.81 24.56 -23.84
N ASP A 663 -5.64 25.22 -23.90
CA ASP A 663 -5.08 26.10 -22.86
C ASP A 663 -4.94 25.43 -21.48
N ARG A 664 -4.68 24.15 -21.48
CA ARG A 664 -4.44 23.41 -20.25
C ARG A 664 -3.01 23.60 -19.78
N SER A 665 -2.84 23.61 -18.45
CA SER A 665 -1.51 23.72 -17.82
C SER A 665 -1.40 22.78 -16.64
N GLN A 666 -0.15 22.47 -16.27
CA GLN A 666 0.14 21.64 -15.12
C GLN A 666 1.39 22.08 -14.39
N PHE A 667 1.48 21.72 -13.12
CA PHE A 667 2.72 21.74 -12.33
C PHE A 667 2.83 20.45 -11.51
N VAL A 668 4.06 20.02 -11.26
CA VAL A 668 4.33 18.78 -10.50
C VAL A 668 4.70 19.13 -9.07
N THR A 669 4.09 18.44 -8.11
CA THR A 669 4.50 18.47 -6.71
C THR A 669 5.26 17.18 -6.39
N ALA A 670 6.57 17.28 -6.19
CA ALA A 670 7.43 16.18 -5.75
C ALA A 670 8.18 16.59 -4.48
N ASN A 671 8.30 15.70 -3.50
CA ASN A 671 9.00 15.95 -2.24
C ASN A 671 8.57 17.26 -1.53
N ALA A 672 7.27 17.61 -1.61
CA ALA A 672 6.67 18.85 -1.10
C ALA A 672 7.15 20.16 -1.81
N VAL A 673 7.79 20.07 -2.97
CA VAL A 673 8.20 21.20 -3.79
C VAL A 673 7.37 21.22 -5.08
N ASP A 674 6.87 22.39 -5.45
CA ASP A 674 6.10 22.63 -6.66
C ASP A 674 7.00 23.14 -7.79
N SER A 675 6.87 22.56 -8.98
CA SER A 675 7.57 23.02 -10.18
C SER A 675 6.91 24.27 -10.78
N VAL A 676 7.55 24.88 -11.76
CA VAL A 676 6.95 25.90 -12.62
C VAL A 676 5.74 25.33 -13.39
N VAL A 677 4.81 26.20 -13.78
CA VAL A 677 3.62 25.83 -14.57
C VAL A 677 4.02 25.67 -16.03
N LEU A 678 3.69 24.53 -16.65
CA LEU A 678 3.93 24.26 -18.07
C LEU A 678 2.62 23.99 -18.82
N PRO A 679 2.52 24.36 -20.11
CA PRO A 679 1.36 24.04 -20.94
C PRO A 679 1.29 22.55 -21.27
N VAL A 680 0.08 22.04 -21.49
CA VAL A 680 -0.20 20.65 -21.89
C VAL A 680 -1.04 20.67 -23.17
N THR A 681 -0.47 20.16 -24.26
CA THR A 681 -1.08 20.21 -25.62
C THR A 681 -1.66 18.87 -26.07
N HIS A 682 -1.36 17.78 -25.36
CA HIS A 682 -1.78 16.42 -25.70
C HIS A 682 -2.32 15.70 -24.47
N GLY A 683 -3.08 14.66 -24.72
CA GLY A 683 -3.59 13.78 -23.66
C GLY A 683 -4.79 14.34 -22.91
N VAL A 684 -5.30 13.53 -22.00
CA VAL A 684 -6.38 13.89 -21.07
C VAL A 684 -5.89 13.68 -19.64
N PRO A 685 -6.25 14.57 -18.67
CA PRO A 685 -5.72 14.49 -17.32
C PRO A 685 -6.07 13.15 -16.64
N GLN A 686 -5.04 12.40 -16.21
CA GLN A 686 -5.22 11.17 -15.44
C GLN A 686 -5.76 11.48 -14.03
N GLY A 687 -7.06 11.69 -13.92
CA GLY A 687 -7.76 12.10 -12.68
C GLY A 687 -9.00 12.93 -12.94
N SER A 688 -9.25 13.30 -14.21
CA SER A 688 -10.51 13.91 -14.67
C SER A 688 -11.64 12.88 -14.73
N ILE A 689 -12.87 13.36 -14.79
CA ILE A 689 -14.07 12.53 -14.92
C ILE A 689 -14.35 12.24 -16.38
N LEU A 690 -14.11 13.22 -17.25
CA LEU A 690 -14.31 13.09 -18.69
C LEU A 690 -13.20 12.31 -19.40
N GLY A 691 -11.97 12.37 -18.91
CA GLY A 691 -10.82 11.76 -19.57
C GLY A 691 -11.01 10.30 -20.00
N PRO A 692 -11.48 9.41 -19.12
CA PRO A 692 -11.75 8.02 -19.52
C PRO A 692 -12.78 7.90 -20.64
N LEU A 693 -13.85 8.69 -20.64
CA LEU A 693 -14.88 8.65 -21.69
C LEU A 693 -14.34 9.18 -23.02
N LEU A 694 -13.56 10.24 -22.98
CA LEU A 694 -12.90 10.80 -24.17
C LEU A 694 -11.92 9.81 -24.78
N PHE A 695 -11.19 9.07 -23.93
CA PHE A 695 -10.33 7.96 -24.39
C PHE A 695 -11.15 6.86 -25.07
N LEU A 696 -12.31 6.47 -24.50
CA LEU A 696 -13.17 5.47 -25.13
C LEU A 696 -13.64 5.93 -26.52
N ILE A 697 -14.04 7.19 -26.66
CA ILE A 697 -14.44 7.76 -27.95
C ILE A 697 -13.26 7.73 -28.93
N PHE A 698 -12.06 8.06 -28.47
CA PHE A 698 -10.86 8.09 -29.29
C PHE A 698 -10.48 6.73 -29.87
N ILE A 699 -10.60 5.65 -29.08
CA ILE A 699 -10.23 4.29 -29.50
C ILE A 699 -11.41 3.51 -30.11
N ASN A 700 -12.61 4.09 -30.14
CA ASN A 700 -13.85 3.37 -30.42
C ASN A 700 -13.90 2.74 -31.83
N ASP A 701 -13.23 3.31 -32.79
CA ASP A 701 -13.12 2.85 -34.18
C ASP A 701 -11.96 1.86 -34.40
N PHE A 702 -11.16 1.58 -33.39
CA PHE A 702 -10.05 0.61 -33.48
C PHE A 702 -10.50 -0.77 -33.98
N PRO A 703 -11.61 -1.35 -33.51
CA PRO A 703 -12.10 -2.63 -34.02
C PRO A 703 -12.42 -2.67 -35.51
N ASN A 704 -12.67 -1.53 -36.10
CA ASN A 704 -12.98 -1.46 -37.56
C ASN A 704 -11.72 -1.36 -38.43
N SER A 705 -10.52 -1.32 -37.78
CA SER A 705 -9.26 -1.34 -38.54
C SER A 705 -9.10 -2.61 -39.34
N ASN A 706 -9.65 -3.73 -38.86
CA ASN A 706 -9.64 -5.00 -39.58
C ASN A 706 -10.71 -5.98 -39.09
N PRO A 707 -11.71 -6.38 -39.92
CA PRO A 707 -12.75 -7.34 -39.52
C PRO A 707 -12.26 -8.80 -39.37
N PHE A 708 -11.05 -9.10 -39.81
CA PHE A 708 -10.44 -10.42 -39.63
C PHE A 708 -10.26 -10.79 -38.15
N PHE A 709 -10.08 -9.79 -37.30
CA PHE A 709 -9.88 -9.98 -35.88
C PHE A 709 -11.15 -9.76 -35.06
N LYS A 710 -11.38 -10.61 -34.08
CA LYS A 710 -12.25 -10.27 -32.96
C LYS A 710 -11.46 -9.40 -31.99
N PHE A 711 -11.89 -8.16 -31.84
CA PHE A 711 -11.32 -7.23 -30.86
C PHE A 711 -12.01 -7.40 -29.52
N ASN A 712 -11.21 -7.32 -28.44
CA ASN A 712 -11.69 -7.26 -27.08
C ASN A 712 -10.92 -6.15 -26.37
N LEU A 713 -11.63 -5.10 -25.93
CA LEU A 713 -11.05 -3.87 -25.43
C LEU A 713 -11.40 -3.66 -23.95
N PHE A 714 -10.41 -3.34 -23.15
CA PHE A 714 -10.61 -2.86 -21.79
C PHE A 714 -9.79 -1.58 -21.56
N ALA A 715 -10.37 -0.46 -21.97
CA ALA A 715 -9.70 0.84 -22.11
C ALA A 715 -8.49 0.74 -23.06
N ASP A 716 -7.27 0.91 -22.54
CA ASP A 716 -6.01 0.79 -23.28
C ASP A 716 -5.52 -0.67 -23.43
N ASP A 717 -5.97 -1.59 -22.59
CA ASP A 717 -5.67 -3.02 -22.77
C ASP A 717 -6.51 -3.57 -23.94
N SER A 718 -5.87 -3.94 -25.04
CA SER A 718 -6.50 -4.39 -26.29
C SER A 718 -6.04 -5.80 -26.65
N THR A 719 -6.98 -6.66 -27.01
CA THR A 719 -6.68 -8.03 -27.49
C THR A 719 -7.32 -8.27 -28.83
N LEU A 720 -6.54 -8.77 -29.79
CA LEU A 720 -6.97 -9.16 -31.13
C LEU A 720 -6.91 -10.67 -31.22
N THR A 721 -7.98 -11.31 -31.64
CA THR A 721 -8.07 -12.77 -31.73
C THR A 721 -8.61 -13.20 -33.08
N CYS A 722 -8.00 -14.24 -33.64
CA CYS A 722 -8.46 -14.86 -34.89
C CYS A 722 -8.35 -16.38 -34.82
N LYS A 723 -9.11 -17.07 -35.66
CA LYS A 723 -9.06 -18.52 -35.79
C LYS A 723 -8.37 -18.93 -37.10
N PHE A 724 -7.79 -20.11 -37.08
CA PHE A 724 -7.19 -20.74 -38.26
C PHE A 724 -7.61 -22.21 -38.34
N GLU A 725 -8.20 -22.58 -39.47
CA GLU A 725 -8.65 -23.94 -39.72
C GLU A 725 -7.56 -24.68 -40.50
N ASN A 726 -7.05 -25.81 -39.95
CA ASN A 726 -6.10 -26.73 -40.58
C ASN A 726 -4.93 -26.14 -41.41
N SER A 727 -4.49 -24.91 -41.04
CA SER A 727 -3.42 -24.20 -41.76
C SER A 727 -2.02 -24.72 -41.31
N ASN A 728 -1.07 -24.66 -42.25
CA ASN A 728 0.33 -24.82 -41.89
C ASN A 728 0.86 -23.53 -41.20
N GLU A 729 1.97 -23.62 -40.49
CA GLU A 729 2.51 -22.53 -39.68
C GLU A 729 2.95 -21.35 -40.54
N ALA A 730 3.53 -21.59 -41.72
CA ALA A 730 4.03 -20.56 -42.61
C ALA A 730 2.85 -19.73 -43.18
N SER A 731 1.76 -20.38 -43.61
CA SER A 731 0.57 -19.67 -44.11
C SER A 731 -0.15 -18.89 -43.01
N MET A 732 -0.22 -19.42 -41.79
CA MET A 732 -0.74 -18.70 -40.64
C MET A 732 0.06 -17.42 -40.37
N LYS A 733 1.40 -17.53 -40.36
CA LYS A 733 2.27 -16.37 -40.16
C LYS A 733 2.07 -15.31 -41.22
N LEU A 734 2.09 -15.70 -42.48
CA LEU A 734 1.97 -14.77 -43.60
C LEU A 734 0.62 -14.02 -43.56
N ASN A 735 -0.49 -14.76 -43.35
CA ASN A 735 -1.81 -14.16 -43.22
C ASN A 735 -1.90 -13.20 -42.04
N MET A 736 -1.37 -13.60 -40.87
CA MET A 736 -1.37 -12.73 -39.69
C MET A 736 -0.59 -11.44 -39.95
N GLU A 737 0.60 -11.52 -40.50
CA GLU A 737 1.44 -10.36 -40.76
C GLU A 737 0.79 -9.40 -41.77
N LYS A 738 0.12 -9.94 -42.80
CA LYS A 738 -0.65 -9.15 -43.76
C LYS A 738 -1.82 -8.41 -43.10
N GLU A 739 -2.61 -9.10 -42.30
CA GLU A 739 -3.78 -8.51 -41.64
C GLU A 739 -3.36 -7.53 -40.50
N LEU A 740 -2.23 -7.74 -39.90
CA LEU A 740 -1.67 -6.84 -38.86
C LEU A 740 -1.18 -5.51 -39.44
N GLU A 741 -0.91 -5.43 -40.75
CA GLU A 741 -0.49 -4.18 -41.39
C GLU A 741 -1.59 -3.11 -41.37
N SER A 742 -2.84 -3.51 -41.56
CA SER A 742 -3.99 -2.59 -41.46
C SER A 742 -4.18 -2.06 -40.04
N VAL A 743 -3.98 -2.91 -39.05
CA VAL A 743 -4.00 -2.54 -37.62
C VAL A 743 -2.88 -1.53 -37.32
N TYR A 744 -1.68 -1.80 -37.82
CA TYR A 744 -0.53 -0.89 -37.65
C TYR A 744 -0.79 0.48 -38.29
N ASN A 745 -1.37 0.49 -39.52
CA ASN A 745 -1.73 1.71 -40.25
C ASN A 745 -2.75 2.53 -39.43
N TRP A 746 -3.76 1.86 -38.85
CA TRP A 746 -4.73 2.55 -38.00
C TRP A 746 -4.04 3.21 -36.78
N LEU A 747 -3.13 2.47 -36.08
CA LEU A 747 -2.39 3.02 -34.95
C LEU A 747 -1.52 4.21 -35.34
N LYS A 748 -0.86 4.15 -36.53
CA LYS A 748 -0.07 5.23 -37.08
C LYS A 748 -0.92 6.47 -37.37
N MET A 749 -2.07 6.31 -38.01
CA MET A 749 -3.01 7.41 -38.31
C MET A 749 -3.55 8.06 -37.03
N ASN A 750 -3.77 7.28 -35.98
CA ASN A 750 -4.26 7.77 -34.69
C ASN A 750 -3.16 8.20 -33.76
N LYS A 751 -1.89 8.17 -34.18
CA LYS A 751 -0.70 8.56 -33.39
C LYS A 751 -0.58 7.80 -32.04
N ILE A 752 -1.00 6.53 -32.02
CA ILE A 752 -0.91 5.66 -30.87
C ILE A 752 0.34 4.77 -31.00
N LYS A 753 1.25 4.87 -30.03
CA LYS A 753 2.48 4.07 -30.01
C LYS A 753 2.25 2.75 -29.25
N ILE A 754 2.50 1.62 -29.91
CA ILE A 754 2.53 0.31 -29.30
C ILE A 754 3.84 0.09 -28.54
N ASN A 755 3.80 -0.64 -27.43
CA ASN A 755 4.96 -1.14 -26.73
C ASN A 755 5.23 -2.59 -27.14
N LEU A 756 6.12 -2.79 -28.12
CA LEU A 756 6.43 -4.12 -28.67
C LEU A 756 7.03 -5.07 -27.63
N ASP A 757 7.83 -4.58 -26.70
CA ASP A 757 8.46 -5.42 -25.66
C ASP A 757 7.43 -6.07 -24.73
N LYS A 758 6.33 -5.35 -24.46
CA LYS A 758 5.25 -5.82 -23.61
C LYS A 758 4.13 -6.49 -24.37
N SER A 759 3.97 -6.17 -25.64
CA SER A 759 2.97 -6.81 -26.48
C SER A 759 3.41 -8.24 -26.82
N LYS A 760 2.51 -9.19 -26.66
CA LYS A 760 2.81 -10.60 -26.85
C LYS A 760 1.66 -11.27 -27.61
N PHE A 761 1.94 -12.36 -28.28
CA PHE A 761 0.88 -13.20 -28.79
C PHE A 761 0.96 -14.62 -28.23
N MET A 762 -0.15 -15.32 -28.25
CA MET A 762 -0.27 -16.69 -27.76
C MET A 762 -1.06 -17.52 -28.77
N VAL A 763 -0.58 -18.72 -29.04
CA VAL A 763 -1.25 -19.70 -29.89
C VAL A 763 -1.92 -20.74 -29.01
N PHE A 764 -3.23 -20.85 -29.13
CA PHE A 764 -4.02 -21.90 -28.51
C PHE A 764 -4.29 -23.00 -29.53
N SER A 765 -4.03 -24.24 -29.14
CA SER A 765 -4.30 -25.41 -30.01
C SER A 765 -4.44 -26.67 -29.17
N TYR A 766 -5.22 -27.64 -29.69
CA TYR A 766 -5.29 -28.97 -29.12
C TYR A 766 -4.51 -29.96 -29.99
N GLY A 767 -3.49 -30.62 -29.38
CA GLY A 767 -2.73 -31.69 -30.00
C GLY A 767 -1.62 -31.28 -30.97
N LYS A 768 -1.79 -30.17 -31.72
CA LYS A 768 -0.78 -29.68 -32.66
C LYS A 768 0.11 -28.65 -32.00
N LYS A 769 1.43 -28.82 -32.06
CA LYS A 769 2.39 -27.83 -31.59
C LYS A 769 2.73 -26.89 -32.73
N TYR A 770 2.60 -25.59 -32.50
CA TYR A 770 3.04 -24.53 -33.39
C TYR A 770 4.29 -23.89 -32.79
N LEU A 771 5.33 -23.69 -33.62
CA LEU A 771 6.64 -23.15 -33.22
C LEU A 771 6.77 -21.66 -33.57
N LEU A 772 5.64 -20.97 -33.85
CA LEU A 772 5.61 -19.58 -34.22
C LEU A 772 6.21 -18.71 -33.11
N SER A 773 7.40 -18.16 -33.34
CA SER A 773 8.18 -17.42 -32.32
C SER A 773 7.93 -15.90 -32.37
N SER A 774 7.68 -15.35 -33.59
CA SER A 774 7.49 -13.92 -33.80
C SER A 774 6.56 -13.62 -34.97
N LEU A 775 5.84 -12.52 -34.87
CA LEU A 775 5.01 -11.91 -35.93
C LEU A 775 5.53 -10.51 -36.23
N LYS A 776 5.72 -10.18 -37.51
CA LYS A 776 6.10 -8.85 -37.93
C LYS A 776 4.95 -7.86 -37.65
N PHE A 777 5.29 -6.71 -37.10
CA PHE A 777 4.33 -5.63 -36.83
C PHE A 777 5.01 -4.27 -37.07
N GLY A 778 4.65 -3.64 -38.17
CA GLY A 778 5.32 -2.43 -38.63
C GLY A 778 6.83 -2.63 -38.79
N ASN A 779 7.63 -1.78 -38.13
CA ASN A 779 9.11 -1.84 -38.16
C ASN A 779 9.71 -2.78 -37.10
N GLY A 780 8.91 -3.56 -36.38
CA GLY A 780 9.39 -4.48 -35.36
C GLY A 780 8.66 -5.81 -35.37
N SER A 781 8.70 -6.53 -34.25
CA SER A 781 8.03 -7.81 -34.15
C SER A 781 7.41 -8.02 -32.75
N ILE A 782 6.28 -8.72 -32.72
CA ILE A 782 5.64 -9.20 -31.49
C ILE A 782 6.08 -10.63 -31.28
N THR A 783 6.54 -10.96 -30.05
CA THR A 783 7.05 -12.30 -29.71
C THR A 783 5.97 -13.16 -29.06
N SER A 784 6.07 -14.47 -29.26
CA SER A 784 5.16 -15.44 -28.64
C SER A 784 5.42 -15.58 -27.13
N THR A 785 4.39 -16.02 -26.41
CA THR A 785 4.49 -16.36 -25.01
C THR A 785 3.63 -17.57 -24.66
N ASP A 786 4.10 -18.38 -23.70
CA ASP A 786 3.36 -19.53 -23.19
C ASP A 786 2.38 -19.15 -22.07
N SER A 787 2.59 -18.02 -21.42
CA SER A 787 1.67 -17.47 -20.41
C SER A 787 1.72 -15.95 -20.38
N ILE A 788 0.57 -15.32 -20.10
CA ILE A 788 0.46 -13.87 -20.01
C ILE A 788 -0.52 -13.46 -18.92
N LYS A 789 -0.23 -12.34 -18.26
CA LYS A 789 -1.16 -11.73 -17.32
C LYS A 789 -2.13 -10.81 -18.07
N PHE A 790 -3.35 -11.27 -18.28
CA PHE A 790 -4.42 -10.53 -18.92
C PHE A 790 -5.47 -10.09 -17.90
N LEU A 791 -5.70 -8.79 -17.77
CA LEU A 791 -6.65 -8.18 -16.83
C LEU A 791 -6.60 -8.78 -15.41
N GLY A 792 -5.39 -9.10 -14.92
CA GLY A 792 -5.17 -9.63 -13.58
C GLY A 792 -5.16 -11.15 -13.44
N ILE A 793 -5.57 -11.90 -14.45
CA ILE A 793 -5.50 -13.38 -14.52
C ILE A 793 -4.31 -13.79 -15.38
N ILE A 794 -3.55 -14.81 -14.95
CA ILE A 794 -2.48 -15.39 -15.76
C ILE A 794 -3.12 -16.49 -16.60
N VAL A 795 -3.18 -16.28 -17.90
CA VAL A 795 -3.69 -17.22 -18.90
C VAL A 795 -2.49 -17.94 -19.52
N ASP A 796 -2.55 -19.24 -19.67
CA ASP A 796 -1.55 -20.03 -20.36
C ASP A 796 -2.11 -20.69 -21.64
N LYS A 797 -1.24 -21.03 -22.59
CA LYS A 797 -1.65 -21.59 -23.88
C LYS A 797 -2.45 -22.90 -23.80
N ASN A 798 -2.32 -23.61 -22.68
CA ASN A 798 -3.05 -24.85 -22.43
C ASN A 798 -4.35 -24.64 -21.65
N LEU A 799 -4.67 -23.40 -21.23
CA LEU A 799 -5.83 -23.04 -20.42
C LEU A 799 -5.95 -23.88 -19.14
N ASN A 800 -4.81 -24.16 -18.50
CA ASN A 800 -4.77 -24.96 -17.26
C ASN A 800 -4.65 -24.11 -15.99
N PHE A 801 -4.37 -22.82 -16.12
CA PHE A 801 -4.26 -21.80 -15.06
C PHE A 801 -3.33 -22.17 -13.89
N LYS A 802 -2.34 -23.05 -14.12
CA LYS A 802 -1.41 -23.50 -13.09
C LYS A 802 -0.62 -22.36 -12.47
N ASP A 803 -0.10 -21.46 -13.30
CA ASP A 803 0.69 -20.30 -12.84
C ASP A 803 -0.18 -19.31 -12.07
N HIS A 804 -1.43 -19.12 -12.52
CA HIS A 804 -2.39 -18.27 -11.83
C HIS A 804 -2.71 -18.79 -10.44
N THR A 805 -3.05 -20.07 -10.32
CA THR A 805 -3.36 -20.70 -9.03
C THR A 805 -2.16 -20.75 -8.11
N SER A 806 -0.94 -20.92 -8.61
CA SER A 806 0.30 -20.81 -7.84
C SER A 806 0.51 -19.39 -7.30
N SER A 807 0.25 -18.38 -8.12
CA SER A 807 0.27 -16.96 -7.69
C SER A 807 -0.77 -16.68 -6.59
N ILE A 808 -1.99 -17.22 -6.72
CA ILE A 808 -3.03 -17.11 -5.69
C ILE A 808 -2.56 -17.78 -4.39
N CYS A 809 -2.02 -19.00 -4.46
CA CYS A 809 -1.50 -19.72 -3.29
C CYS A 809 -0.43 -18.90 -2.56
N THR A 810 0.50 -18.27 -3.28
CA THR A 810 1.53 -17.42 -2.68
C THR A 810 0.93 -16.23 -1.93
N LYS A 811 -0.08 -15.57 -2.50
CA LYS A 811 -0.76 -14.44 -1.85
C LYS A 811 -1.54 -14.89 -0.60
N ILE A 812 -2.30 -15.98 -0.72
CA ILE A 812 -3.09 -16.52 0.38
C ILE A 812 -2.18 -17.02 1.51
N SER A 813 -1.05 -17.67 1.21
CA SER A 813 -0.09 -18.14 2.23
C SER A 813 0.43 -17.00 3.10
N LYS A 814 0.69 -15.82 2.52
CA LYS A 814 1.08 -14.62 3.28
C LYS A 814 -0.02 -14.17 4.24
N VAL A 815 -1.28 -14.22 3.79
CA VAL A 815 -2.43 -13.86 4.64
C VAL A 815 -2.62 -14.90 5.75
N VAL A 816 -2.49 -16.18 5.46
CA VAL A 816 -2.57 -17.25 6.46
C VAL A 816 -1.50 -17.09 7.54
N GLY A 817 -0.24 -16.84 7.14
CA GLY A 817 0.84 -16.53 8.09
C GLY A 817 0.55 -15.30 8.95
N LEU A 818 -0.11 -14.30 8.38
CA LEU A 818 -0.57 -13.12 9.13
C LEU A 818 -1.65 -13.46 10.16
N LEU A 819 -2.67 -14.26 9.78
CA LEU A 819 -3.73 -14.69 10.70
C LEU A 819 -3.17 -15.48 11.87
N PHE A 820 -2.20 -16.38 11.66
CA PHE A 820 -1.51 -17.09 12.74
C PHE A 820 -0.80 -16.14 13.71
N ARG A 821 -0.15 -15.11 13.20
CA ARG A 821 0.55 -14.14 14.07
C ARG A 821 -0.41 -13.28 14.89
N LEU A 822 -1.53 -12.88 14.30
CA LEU A 822 -2.50 -12.00 14.95
C LEU A 822 -3.48 -12.74 15.87
N ASN A 823 -3.51 -14.06 15.84
CA ASN A 823 -4.43 -14.87 16.64
C ASN A 823 -4.32 -14.61 18.15
N ASN A 824 -3.10 -14.43 18.66
CA ASN A 824 -2.87 -14.14 20.08
C ASN A 824 -3.23 -12.69 20.47
N ILE A 825 -3.44 -11.80 19.48
CA ILE A 825 -3.62 -10.36 19.67
C ILE A 825 -5.05 -9.93 19.42
N LEU A 826 -5.72 -10.52 18.41
CA LEU A 826 -7.05 -10.12 17.97
C LEU A 826 -8.13 -11.14 18.38
N PRO A 827 -9.37 -10.68 18.57
CA PRO A 827 -10.51 -11.59 18.76
C PRO A 827 -10.89 -12.30 17.45
N VAL A 828 -11.64 -13.41 17.55
CA VAL A 828 -12.05 -14.26 16.42
C VAL A 828 -12.81 -13.46 15.35
N GLU A 829 -13.69 -12.54 15.75
CA GLU A 829 -14.48 -11.71 14.83
C GLU A 829 -13.62 -10.78 13.98
N ALA A 830 -12.56 -10.23 14.58
CA ALA A 830 -11.59 -9.39 13.85
C ALA A 830 -10.77 -10.23 12.88
N LEU A 831 -10.35 -11.43 13.27
CA LEU A 831 -9.65 -12.36 12.39
C LEU A 831 -10.53 -12.84 11.23
N ALA A 832 -11.82 -13.09 11.48
CA ALA A 832 -12.80 -13.41 10.45
C ALA A 832 -13.01 -12.24 9.47
N THR A 833 -13.00 -11.01 9.97
CA THR A 833 -13.02 -9.81 9.12
C THR A 833 -11.75 -9.73 8.25
N LEU A 834 -10.57 -9.97 8.82
CA LEU A 834 -9.32 -10.02 8.05
C LEU A 834 -9.32 -11.12 6.99
N TYR A 835 -9.83 -12.30 7.32
CA TYR A 835 -10.03 -13.37 6.35
C TYR A 835 -10.91 -12.90 5.19
N SER A 836 -12.05 -12.31 5.48
CA SER A 836 -13.01 -11.84 4.46
C SER A 836 -12.46 -10.74 3.58
N VAL A 837 -11.63 -9.86 4.12
CA VAL A 837 -11.10 -8.69 3.39
C VAL A 837 -9.77 -8.98 2.68
N LEU A 838 -8.90 -9.80 3.27
CA LEU A 838 -7.57 -10.04 2.72
C LEU A 838 -7.47 -11.34 1.92
N LEU A 839 -8.17 -12.40 2.32
CA LEU A 839 -8.03 -13.71 1.69
C LEU A 839 -9.10 -13.92 0.61
N VAL A 840 -10.36 -13.71 0.96
CA VAL A 840 -11.52 -13.97 0.07
C VAL A 840 -11.42 -13.24 -1.27
N PRO A 841 -10.98 -11.97 -1.39
CA PRO A 841 -10.85 -11.30 -2.69
C PRO A 841 -9.88 -11.98 -3.64
N HIS A 842 -8.83 -12.63 -3.12
CA HIS A 842 -7.89 -13.38 -3.95
C HIS A 842 -8.50 -14.65 -4.52
N ILE A 843 -9.43 -15.27 -3.80
CA ILE A 843 -10.20 -16.42 -4.30
C ILE A 843 -11.28 -15.96 -5.29
N LEU A 844 -12.03 -14.90 -4.94
CA LEU A 844 -13.18 -14.45 -5.72
C LEU A 844 -12.81 -13.89 -7.09
N TYR A 845 -11.61 -13.32 -7.26
CA TYR A 845 -11.26 -12.67 -8.51
C TYR A 845 -11.10 -13.68 -9.64
N GLY A 846 -12.09 -13.72 -10.54
CA GLY A 846 -12.13 -14.59 -11.73
C GLY A 846 -12.22 -16.06 -11.43
N ILE A 847 -12.71 -16.47 -10.26
CA ILE A 847 -12.87 -17.87 -9.92
C ILE A 847 -13.69 -18.61 -10.95
N GLU A 848 -14.65 -17.95 -11.56
CA GLU A 848 -15.49 -18.44 -12.65
C GLU A 848 -14.67 -18.92 -13.86
N ILE A 849 -13.48 -18.31 -14.06
CA ILE A 849 -12.61 -18.57 -15.20
C ILE A 849 -11.61 -19.67 -14.88
N TRP A 850 -10.89 -19.56 -13.76
CA TRP A 850 -9.73 -20.42 -13.50
C TRP A 850 -10.07 -21.69 -12.71
N HIS A 851 -11.22 -21.76 -12.06
CA HIS A 851 -11.58 -22.92 -11.23
C HIS A 851 -11.92 -24.14 -12.06
N GLY A 852 -12.49 -24.03 -13.26
CA GLY A 852 -12.88 -25.18 -14.08
C GLY A 852 -11.73 -26.06 -14.60
N ALA A 853 -10.45 -25.58 -14.51
CA ALA A 853 -9.36 -26.18 -15.26
C ALA A 853 -8.78 -27.46 -14.63
N LEU A 854 -8.10 -27.49 -13.54
CA LEU A 854 -7.43 -28.70 -13.01
C LEU A 854 -7.70 -28.90 -11.51
N ARG A 855 -8.34 -30.02 -11.15
CA ARG A 855 -8.69 -30.35 -9.75
C ARG A 855 -7.50 -30.29 -8.77
N GLY A 856 -6.29 -30.74 -9.15
CA GLY A 856 -5.14 -30.76 -8.26
C GLY A 856 -4.63 -29.37 -7.80
N ASN A 857 -4.94 -28.33 -8.55
CA ASN A 857 -4.60 -26.95 -8.17
C ASN A 857 -5.55 -26.38 -7.10
N HIS A 858 -6.81 -26.80 -7.12
CA HIS A 858 -7.85 -26.38 -6.16
C HIS A 858 -7.56 -26.89 -4.76
N ASP A 859 -7.06 -28.12 -4.64
CA ASP A 859 -6.71 -28.73 -3.36
C ASP A 859 -5.69 -27.91 -2.59
N ARG A 860 -4.73 -27.28 -3.28
CA ARG A 860 -3.73 -26.42 -2.65
C ARG A 860 -4.36 -25.17 -2.05
N ILE A 861 -5.27 -24.51 -2.79
CA ILE A 861 -5.98 -23.32 -2.31
C ILE A 861 -6.91 -23.70 -1.15
N PHE A 862 -7.65 -24.80 -1.27
CA PHE A 862 -8.54 -25.27 -0.21
C PHE A 862 -7.79 -25.68 1.06
N LYS A 863 -6.60 -26.30 0.93
CA LYS A 863 -5.71 -26.58 2.08
C LYS A 863 -5.30 -25.29 2.78
N LEU A 864 -5.02 -24.22 2.04
CA LEU A 864 -4.69 -22.90 2.61
C LEU A 864 -5.91 -22.26 3.26
N GLN A 865 -7.11 -22.41 2.68
CA GLN A 865 -8.37 -21.95 3.29
C GLN A 865 -8.60 -22.66 4.64
N LYS A 866 -8.42 -23.98 4.72
CA LYS A 866 -8.48 -24.74 5.98
C LYS A 866 -7.46 -24.25 7.01
N LYS A 867 -6.21 -23.95 6.58
CA LYS A 867 -5.18 -23.36 7.47
C LYS A 867 -5.61 -22.00 8.02
N ALA A 868 -6.26 -21.17 7.21
CA ALA A 868 -6.80 -19.88 7.67
C ALA A 868 -7.88 -20.07 8.75
N ILE A 869 -8.82 -21.00 8.54
CA ILE A 869 -9.87 -21.33 9.53
C ILE A 869 -9.26 -21.83 10.84
N ARG A 870 -8.21 -22.69 10.78
CA ARG A 870 -7.49 -23.13 11.98
C ARG A 870 -6.81 -21.95 12.70
N ALA A 871 -6.18 -21.05 11.94
CA ALA A 871 -5.55 -19.86 12.50
C ALA A 871 -6.56 -18.95 13.23
N ILE A 872 -7.76 -18.75 12.66
CA ILE A 872 -8.80 -17.91 13.26
C ILE A 872 -9.29 -18.48 14.59
N ASN A 873 -9.49 -19.81 14.65
CA ASN A 873 -10.09 -20.49 15.79
C ASN A 873 -9.07 -21.10 16.76
N SER A 874 -7.77 -20.78 16.63
CA SER A 874 -6.70 -21.33 17.47
C SER A 874 -6.61 -22.87 17.49
N LEU A 875 -6.90 -23.51 16.37
CA LEU A 875 -6.97 -24.96 16.28
C LEU A 875 -5.60 -25.59 15.95
N GLY A 876 -5.38 -26.81 16.44
CA GLY A 876 -4.20 -27.60 16.10
C GLY A 876 -4.11 -27.92 14.60
N TYR A 877 -2.90 -28.26 14.13
CA TYR A 877 -2.60 -28.48 12.70
C TYR A 877 -3.50 -29.53 12.02
N ASN A 878 -3.83 -30.62 12.73
CA ASN A 878 -4.64 -31.71 12.21
C ASN A 878 -6.14 -31.60 12.52
N HIS A 879 -6.58 -30.55 13.20
CA HIS A 879 -7.97 -30.42 13.61
C HIS A 879 -8.89 -30.30 12.40
N HIS A 880 -10.05 -30.98 12.45
CA HIS A 880 -11.07 -30.89 11.42
C HIS A 880 -11.70 -29.50 11.40
N THR A 881 -11.95 -28.97 10.19
CA THR A 881 -12.43 -27.59 10.01
C THR A 881 -13.88 -27.50 9.54
N HIS A 882 -14.55 -28.62 9.35
CA HIS A 882 -15.88 -28.71 8.73
C HIS A 882 -16.93 -27.90 9.49
N GLU A 883 -17.05 -28.10 10.80
CA GLU A 883 -17.97 -27.40 11.68
C GLU A 883 -17.72 -25.88 11.73
N PHE A 884 -16.45 -25.48 11.61
CA PHE A 884 -16.07 -24.07 11.64
C PHE A 884 -16.45 -23.33 10.35
N PHE A 885 -16.47 -24.00 9.21
CA PHE A 885 -17.01 -23.41 7.98
C PHE A 885 -18.48 -23.11 8.15
N LYS A 886 -19.26 -24.02 8.74
CA LYS A 886 -20.69 -23.84 8.99
C LYS A 886 -20.95 -22.74 10.04
N SER A 887 -20.33 -22.83 11.21
CA SER A 887 -20.53 -21.87 12.32
C SER A 887 -20.09 -20.44 12.01
N MET A 888 -19.12 -20.28 11.14
CA MET A 888 -18.64 -18.98 10.66
C MET A 888 -19.36 -18.51 9.38
N GLU A 889 -20.28 -19.30 8.84
CA GLU A 889 -20.98 -19.06 7.56
C GLU A 889 -20.02 -18.79 6.38
N ILE A 890 -18.89 -19.48 6.35
CA ILE A 890 -17.88 -19.35 5.31
C ILE A 890 -18.06 -20.49 4.29
N LEU A 891 -18.21 -20.12 3.02
CA LEU A 891 -18.28 -21.08 1.93
C LEU A 891 -16.88 -21.69 1.65
N LYS A 892 -16.86 -23.00 1.37
CA LYS A 892 -15.69 -23.70 0.85
C LYS A 892 -15.38 -23.23 -0.58
N LEU A 893 -14.16 -23.45 -1.03
CA LEU A 893 -13.69 -23.02 -2.37
C LEU A 893 -14.62 -23.45 -3.51
N GLU A 894 -15.07 -24.70 -3.50
CA GLU A 894 -15.96 -25.28 -4.50
C GLU A 894 -17.33 -24.57 -4.50
N ASP A 895 -17.86 -24.30 -3.33
CA ASP A 895 -19.17 -23.67 -3.17
C ASP A 895 -19.13 -22.17 -3.51
N ILE A 896 -17.99 -21.51 -3.27
CA ILE A 896 -17.72 -20.16 -3.78
C ILE A 896 -17.79 -20.14 -5.31
N PHE A 897 -17.19 -21.12 -5.97
CA PHE A 897 -17.24 -21.25 -7.42
C PHE A 897 -18.67 -21.45 -7.92
N LYS A 898 -19.40 -22.42 -7.36
CA LYS A 898 -20.82 -22.67 -7.69
C LYS A 898 -21.67 -21.41 -7.51
N GLN A 899 -21.54 -20.74 -6.36
CA GLN A 899 -22.26 -19.50 -6.09
C GLN A 899 -21.98 -18.42 -7.14
N ARG A 900 -20.71 -18.27 -7.54
CA ARG A 900 -20.31 -17.26 -8.53
C ARG A 900 -20.86 -17.56 -9.92
N LEU A 901 -20.84 -18.82 -10.35
CA LEU A 901 -21.46 -19.25 -11.60
C LEU A 901 -22.96 -18.98 -11.61
N LEU A 902 -23.67 -19.36 -10.55
CA LEU A 902 -25.11 -19.14 -10.41
C LEU A 902 -25.49 -17.64 -10.44
N ILE A 903 -24.71 -16.79 -9.77
CA ILE A 903 -24.88 -15.34 -9.83
C ILE A 903 -24.65 -14.81 -11.25
N TYR A 904 -23.70 -15.37 -11.99
CA TYR A 904 -23.43 -14.99 -13.36
C TYR A 904 -24.60 -15.34 -14.27
N ILE A 905 -25.12 -16.57 -14.21
CA ILE A 905 -26.29 -17.03 -14.98
C ILE A 905 -27.53 -16.17 -14.64
N PHE A 906 -27.78 -15.94 -13.35
CA PHE A 906 -28.90 -15.10 -12.91
C PHE A 906 -28.88 -13.67 -13.50
N LYS A 907 -27.70 -13.10 -13.66
CA LYS A 907 -27.55 -11.74 -14.21
C LYS A 907 -27.67 -11.65 -15.73
N ASN A 908 -27.32 -12.73 -16.42
CA ASN A 908 -27.31 -12.79 -17.88
C ASN A 908 -28.44 -13.75 -18.29
N GLN A 909 -29.62 -13.19 -18.55
CA GLN A 909 -30.84 -13.95 -18.86
C GLN A 909 -30.95 -14.37 -20.35
N ASP A 910 -29.89 -14.22 -21.14
CA ASP A 910 -29.86 -14.52 -22.57
C ASP A 910 -29.65 -16.04 -22.89
N PHE A 911 -30.02 -16.92 -21.97
CA PHE A 911 -29.90 -18.35 -22.14
C PHE A 911 -31.23 -18.98 -22.57
N SER A 912 -31.23 -19.77 -23.62
CA SER A 912 -32.40 -20.51 -24.06
C SER A 912 -32.71 -21.67 -23.11
N THR A 913 -33.97 -21.85 -22.80
CA THR A 913 -34.47 -23.02 -22.07
C THR A 913 -34.89 -24.10 -23.06
N HIS A 914 -35.08 -25.34 -22.59
CA HIS A 914 -35.60 -26.38 -23.45
C HIS A 914 -37.02 -26.04 -23.97
N SER A 915 -37.79 -25.23 -23.23
CA SER A 915 -39.08 -24.75 -23.71
C SER A 915 -38.99 -23.79 -24.90
N ASP A 916 -37.84 -23.11 -25.11
CA ASP A 916 -37.63 -22.23 -26.26
C ASP A 916 -37.21 -23.02 -27.52
N VAL A 917 -36.75 -24.26 -27.34
CA VAL A 917 -36.20 -25.10 -28.43
C VAL A 917 -37.26 -26.09 -28.94
N HIS A 918 -38.13 -26.63 -28.05
CA HIS A 918 -39.18 -27.59 -28.41
C HIS A 918 -40.42 -27.47 -27.54
N SER A 919 -41.60 -27.82 -28.11
CA SER A 919 -42.89 -27.74 -27.46
C SER A 919 -43.25 -28.91 -26.52
N TYR A 920 -42.40 -29.93 -26.44
CA TYR A 920 -42.68 -31.11 -25.59
C TYR A 920 -42.67 -30.79 -24.12
N ASN A 921 -43.70 -31.27 -23.39
CA ASN A 921 -43.81 -31.05 -21.94
C ASN A 921 -42.98 -32.10 -21.17
N THR A 922 -41.70 -31.83 -21.04
CA THR A 922 -40.74 -32.70 -20.33
C THR A 922 -40.45 -32.14 -18.90
N ARG A 923 -40.00 -33.04 -17.98
CA ARG A 923 -39.64 -32.65 -16.61
C ARG A 923 -38.54 -31.55 -16.57
N HIS A 924 -37.68 -31.47 -17.63
CA HIS A 924 -36.57 -30.53 -17.74
C HIS A 924 -36.89 -29.33 -18.65
N ARG A 925 -38.16 -29.03 -18.90
CA ARG A 925 -38.58 -27.97 -19.82
C ARG A 925 -38.03 -26.59 -19.46
N GLN A 926 -37.86 -26.30 -18.15
CA GLN A 926 -37.35 -25.05 -17.65
C GLN A 926 -35.83 -25.04 -17.43
N ASP A 927 -35.15 -26.15 -17.75
CA ASP A 927 -33.70 -26.22 -17.68
C ASP A 927 -33.07 -25.49 -18.86
N LEU A 928 -31.91 -24.88 -18.62
CA LEU A 928 -31.14 -24.22 -19.67
C LEU A 928 -30.54 -25.25 -20.60
N VAL A 929 -30.52 -24.94 -21.89
CA VAL A 929 -29.97 -25.80 -22.92
C VAL A 929 -28.45 -25.84 -22.80
N LEU A 930 -27.88 -27.03 -22.67
CA LEU A 930 -26.45 -27.25 -22.54
C LEU A 930 -25.78 -27.16 -23.90
N PRO A 931 -24.73 -26.29 -24.09
CA PRO A 931 -23.99 -26.25 -25.34
C PRO A 931 -23.30 -27.62 -25.59
N ARG A 932 -23.29 -28.03 -26.87
CA ARG A 932 -22.63 -29.28 -27.27
C ARG A 932 -21.13 -29.04 -27.44
N PHE A 933 -20.34 -29.52 -26.50
CA PHE A 933 -18.88 -29.57 -26.60
C PHE A 933 -18.39 -31.01 -26.69
N ASN A 934 -17.53 -31.28 -27.68
CA ASN A 934 -16.95 -32.57 -27.93
C ASN A 934 -15.72 -32.87 -27.05
N ARG A 935 -15.10 -31.83 -26.50
CA ARG A 935 -13.84 -31.97 -25.74
C ARG A 935 -14.01 -31.62 -24.28
N THR A 936 -13.45 -32.42 -23.41
CA THR A 936 -13.51 -32.26 -21.94
C THR A 936 -12.95 -30.90 -21.46
N ARG A 937 -11.96 -30.33 -22.16
CA ARG A 937 -11.47 -28.98 -21.84
C ARG A 937 -12.50 -27.87 -22.14
N SER A 938 -13.22 -27.99 -23.26
CA SER A 938 -14.31 -27.03 -23.57
C SER A 938 -15.47 -27.20 -22.61
N GLN A 939 -15.74 -28.42 -22.14
CA GLN A 939 -16.73 -28.69 -21.08
C GLN A 939 -16.32 -28.14 -19.71
N SER A 940 -15.04 -27.81 -19.48
CA SER A 940 -14.58 -27.11 -18.27
C SER A 940 -14.80 -25.60 -18.33
N SER A 941 -15.33 -25.06 -19.46
CA SER A 941 -15.64 -23.64 -19.60
C SER A 941 -16.71 -23.20 -18.60
N PHE A 942 -16.64 -21.95 -18.19
CA PHE A 942 -17.58 -21.37 -17.23
C PHE A 942 -19.04 -21.40 -17.71
N PHE A 943 -19.29 -21.30 -19.00
CA PHE A 943 -20.63 -21.43 -19.59
C PHE A 943 -21.20 -22.82 -19.37
N TYR A 944 -20.44 -23.82 -19.73
CA TYR A 944 -20.88 -25.22 -19.62
C TYR A 944 -21.13 -25.61 -18.17
N GLN A 945 -20.14 -25.30 -17.29
CA GLN A 945 -20.24 -25.58 -15.86
C GLN A 945 -21.34 -24.74 -15.18
N GLY A 946 -21.53 -23.51 -15.63
CA GLY A 946 -22.57 -22.63 -15.13
C GLY A 946 -23.98 -23.19 -15.40
N ILE A 947 -24.25 -23.66 -16.61
CA ILE A 947 -25.53 -24.23 -17.00
C ILE A 947 -25.78 -25.54 -16.25
N ILE A 948 -24.79 -26.41 -16.15
CA ILE A 948 -24.92 -27.66 -15.35
C ILE A 948 -25.28 -27.30 -13.91
N THR A 949 -24.53 -26.40 -13.30
CA THR A 949 -24.77 -26.00 -11.90
C THR A 949 -26.15 -25.33 -11.74
N TRP A 950 -26.59 -24.52 -12.69
CA TRP A 950 -27.89 -23.86 -12.66
C TRP A 950 -29.02 -24.90 -12.69
N ASN A 951 -28.91 -25.89 -13.56
CA ASN A 951 -29.93 -26.93 -13.73
C ASN A 951 -30.07 -27.84 -12.47
N THR A 952 -29.08 -27.84 -11.57
CA THR A 952 -29.19 -28.56 -10.28
C THR A 952 -29.89 -27.75 -9.18
N VAL A 953 -30.09 -26.43 -9.36
CA VAL A 953 -30.72 -25.58 -8.37
C VAL A 953 -32.25 -25.78 -8.37
N PRO A 954 -32.93 -25.89 -7.20
CA PRO A 954 -34.38 -25.97 -7.11
C PRO A 954 -35.11 -24.84 -7.83
N LEU A 955 -36.24 -25.17 -8.45
CA LEU A 955 -37.03 -24.18 -9.23
C LEU A 955 -37.49 -22.98 -8.39
N GLU A 956 -37.79 -23.21 -7.13
CA GLU A 956 -38.19 -22.18 -6.17
C GLU A 956 -37.09 -21.09 -6.04
N ILE A 957 -35.83 -21.50 -5.99
CA ILE A 957 -34.69 -20.56 -5.91
C ILE A 957 -34.45 -19.91 -7.26
N ARG A 958 -34.55 -20.64 -8.39
CA ARG A 958 -34.39 -20.11 -9.74
C ARG A 958 -35.46 -19.03 -10.07
N SER A 959 -36.63 -19.10 -9.49
CA SER A 959 -37.73 -18.15 -9.69
C SER A 959 -37.59 -16.83 -8.91
N ILE A 960 -36.62 -16.70 -8.02
CA ILE A 960 -36.37 -15.46 -7.25
C ILE A 960 -35.99 -14.32 -8.20
N ARG A 961 -36.70 -13.20 -8.11
CA ARG A 961 -36.47 -12.03 -9.01
C ARG A 961 -35.38 -11.08 -8.54
N TYR A 962 -35.13 -10.99 -7.24
CA TYR A 962 -34.18 -10.01 -6.68
C TYR A 962 -32.82 -10.64 -6.40
N LEU A 963 -31.76 -10.02 -6.95
CA LEU A 963 -30.39 -10.53 -6.87
C LEU A 963 -29.90 -10.78 -5.43
N ASN A 964 -30.25 -9.90 -4.49
CA ASN A 964 -29.79 -10.07 -3.10
C ASN A 964 -30.50 -11.25 -2.42
N ALA A 965 -31.80 -11.40 -2.66
CA ALA A 965 -32.55 -12.57 -2.16
C ALA A 965 -32.01 -13.87 -2.77
N PHE A 966 -31.76 -13.90 -4.09
CA PHE A 966 -31.15 -15.05 -4.77
C PHE A 966 -29.79 -15.42 -4.19
N LYS A 967 -28.89 -14.42 -3.96
CA LYS A 967 -27.57 -14.67 -3.37
C LYS A 967 -27.66 -15.30 -1.98
N ASN A 968 -28.57 -14.82 -1.15
CA ASN A 968 -28.78 -15.37 0.19
C ASN A 968 -29.33 -16.80 0.12
N ALA A 969 -30.36 -17.05 -0.69
CA ALA A 969 -30.94 -18.39 -0.87
C ALA A 969 -29.89 -19.40 -1.38
N ILE A 970 -29.04 -19.01 -2.33
CA ILE A 970 -27.93 -19.88 -2.81
C ILE A 970 -26.90 -20.11 -1.70
N LYS A 971 -26.55 -19.06 -0.91
CA LYS A 971 -25.60 -19.23 0.20
C LYS A 971 -26.15 -20.21 1.23
N ASP A 972 -27.42 -20.10 1.59
CA ASP A 972 -28.10 -20.95 2.56
C ASP A 972 -28.20 -22.39 2.04
N LEU A 973 -28.56 -22.59 0.77
CA LEU A 973 -28.56 -23.90 0.12
C LEU A 973 -27.17 -24.56 0.21
N LEU A 974 -26.09 -23.88 -0.16
CA LEU A 974 -24.73 -24.41 -0.14
C LEU A 974 -24.24 -24.69 1.30
N LEU A 975 -24.61 -23.85 2.28
CA LEU A 975 -24.28 -24.08 3.70
C LEU A 975 -25.09 -25.24 4.33
N SER A 976 -26.28 -25.55 3.81
CA SER A 976 -27.07 -26.67 4.30
C SER A 976 -26.42 -28.03 3.99
N GLU A 977 -25.55 -28.08 2.97
CA GLU A 977 -24.77 -29.26 2.61
C GLU A 977 -23.56 -29.52 3.55
N TYR A 978 -23.32 -28.67 4.55
CA TYR A 978 -22.20 -28.76 5.50
C TYR A 978 -22.57 -29.59 6.73
#